data_7ebff3097629908c5462d75be9b36637
#
_entry.id   7ebff3097629908c5462d75be9b36637
#
_cell.length_a   1.000
_cell.length_b   1.000
_cell.length_c   1.000
_cell.angle_alpha   90.00
_cell.angle_beta   90.00
_cell.angle_gamma   90.00
#
_symmetry.space_group_name_H-M   'P 1'
#
loop_
_entity.id
_entity.type
_entity.pdbx_description
1 polymer ?
#
loop_
_entity_poly.entity_id
_entity_poly.type
_entity_poly.pdbx_seq_one_letter_code
_entity_poly.pdbx_strand_id
1 'polypeptide(L)'
;MKRLRGMAGALLAAAATVSCSSFPAHGPAAYHASLSRTADGIPHVTADDWGSLGYGDGYAQASDNLCTMAQAFVTYRGERSRYFGGDGKLVDASTLGHPSNLDSDFFFRLVDTDAAVARYRDSQSPEIRALVRGFAAGYDRYLGELRMGGAPGAHAACRDAAWVAPIGEGDVYRRLYAANLAGGMTRFITAIANAQPPSAGGQPAHEAAPHAALPDEKQLADQLAVGGRVGIGSNALAFGADGGQHGRPVLLGNPHWFWAGPDRFYEARLTLPGKLDVSGASFLGVPVVMIGFNKDVAWTHTVSSTRRFGIFDLSLDPGQPATYRYEGKPEAMIPVPLSVQVRQADGSLKAVERTLYRTRFGPAISLSQFSPQLGWSATKAYAIADVNAENFRIFENFLEWGQARSLDQFIATQKRLAAMPWVNTVAIGRNDPRVWYADIGAVPNVPDALAEACTTPVGKLADRLVPGVPFLDGSRAACAWRDTPGAAQAGTFAADEMPSLLRRDFVGNMNNSYWLANPAAPMTRHPAIFGPWGKGLSLRARFGYWFAQHRIAGTDGYPGAKASDADVRQFALDSRAMSAELFKQPLLDAACTVKSVTLPVPGKPGVQRSVSIDDACRVLRGWRNTSAIDDRGAVLWDAVWAALQKIDPATLYAVPFDPADPVNTPRDLRADPASLARVLGAAVASMQDKGLALDAARGDVLSVDLGGTPVPLFGGCEDPGYFTSACATDERAGRPVATSSLFGNTYLQVVSFDATGAVAHTLLAPSESDDPASPFHANGTRRYQQRQWTTVQLGAAPDRAEQTGEAVPVVLNGSDAVLP
;
A
#
# COMPACT_ATOMS: atom_id res chain seq x y z
N MET A 1 -61.21 -82.06 5.55
CA MET A 1 -61.00 -82.52 6.94
C MET A 1 -59.80 -81.80 7.52
N LYS A 2 -60.02 -81.28 8.70
CA LYS A 2 -58.98 -80.79 9.72
C LYS A 2 -58.15 -79.59 9.40
N ARG A 3 -58.54 -78.51 9.95
CA ARG A 3 -58.16 -77.73 11.18
C ARG A 3 -56.97 -76.79 11.01
N LEU A 4 -57.38 -75.56 11.03
CA LEU A 4 -56.75 -74.37 11.64
C LEU A 4 -55.72 -74.64 12.75
N ARG A 5 -54.65 -73.86 12.75
CA ARG A 5 -54.21 -73.07 13.88
C ARG A 5 -53.29 -71.95 13.47
N GLY A 6 -53.63 -70.67 13.83
CA GLY A 6 -52.90 -69.50 13.66
C GLY A 6 -51.73 -69.34 14.63
N MET A 7 -50.75 -68.57 14.21
CA MET A 7 -49.76 -67.94 15.08
C MET A 7 -49.65 -66.47 14.75
N ALA A 8 -49.97 -65.66 15.71
CA ALA A 8 -49.78 -64.25 15.70
C ALA A 8 -48.28 -63.89 15.79
N GLY A 9 -47.77 -63.23 14.84
CA GLY A 9 -46.42 -62.64 14.82
C GLY A 9 -46.50 -61.22 15.32
N ALA A 10 -45.89 -60.91 16.45
CA ALA A 10 -45.75 -59.55 17.00
C ALA A 10 -44.72 -58.79 16.16
N LEU A 11 -45.13 -57.70 15.52
CA LEU A 11 -44.22 -56.68 14.99
C LEU A 11 -43.66 -55.83 16.13
N LEU A 12 -42.38 -55.99 16.47
CA LEU A 12 -41.63 -55.03 17.26
C LEU A 12 -41.26 -53.81 16.34
N ALA A 13 -41.95 -52.71 16.61
CA ALA A 13 -41.52 -51.41 16.07
C ALA A 13 -40.34 -50.92 16.90
N ALA A 14 -39.11 -50.98 16.33
CA ALA A 14 -37.94 -50.31 16.86
C ALA A 14 -38.06 -48.81 16.60
N ALA A 15 -38.46 -48.02 17.63
CA ALA A 15 -38.38 -46.58 17.61
C ALA A 15 -36.88 -46.17 17.70
N ALA A 16 -36.31 -45.78 16.56
CA ALA A 16 -35.02 -45.11 16.51
C ALA A 16 -35.21 -43.71 17.10
N THR A 17 -34.80 -43.52 18.34
CA THR A 17 -34.67 -42.17 18.93
C THR A 17 -33.47 -41.50 18.25
N VAL A 18 -33.73 -40.63 17.26
CA VAL A 18 -32.79 -39.68 16.78
C VAL A 18 -32.53 -38.70 17.91
N SER A 19 -31.41 -38.89 18.63
CA SER A 19 -30.91 -37.87 19.55
C SER A 19 -30.42 -36.68 18.70
N CYS A 20 -31.31 -35.71 18.53
CA CYS A 20 -30.86 -34.36 18.15
C CYS A 20 -29.99 -33.85 19.29
N SER A 21 -28.69 -33.93 19.15
CA SER A 21 -27.76 -33.12 19.93
C SER A 21 -28.08 -31.66 19.61
N SER A 22 -28.89 -31.04 20.43
CA SER A 22 -29.05 -29.61 20.46
C SER A 22 -27.68 -29.02 20.81
N PHE A 23 -26.97 -28.53 19.82
CA PHE A 23 -25.92 -27.55 20.10
C PHE A 23 -26.59 -26.42 20.87
N PRO A 24 -26.03 -25.99 22.01
CA PRO A 24 -26.56 -24.83 22.70
C PRO A 24 -26.57 -23.68 21.71
N ALA A 25 -27.74 -23.15 21.38
CA ALA A 25 -27.82 -21.87 20.68
C ALA A 25 -27.16 -20.87 21.64
N HIS A 26 -25.95 -20.44 21.27
CA HIS A 26 -25.29 -19.35 21.97
C HIS A 26 -26.23 -18.15 21.79
N GLY A 27 -26.67 -17.56 22.90
CA GLY A 27 -27.36 -16.29 22.89
C GLY A 27 -26.49 -15.24 22.17
N PRO A 28 -27.05 -14.14 21.70
CA PRO A 28 -26.28 -13.08 21.05
C PRO A 28 -25.10 -12.71 21.95
N ALA A 29 -23.89 -12.70 21.36
CA ALA A 29 -22.67 -12.36 22.09
C ALA A 29 -22.82 -10.95 22.66
N ALA A 30 -22.53 -10.79 23.94
CA ALA A 30 -22.52 -9.47 24.58
C ALA A 30 -21.08 -8.91 24.48
N TYR A 31 -20.94 -7.67 24.04
CA TYR A 31 -19.67 -6.97 23.91
C TYR A 31 -19.55 -5.88 24.96
N HIS A 32 -18.35 -5.76 25.56
CA HIS A 32 -18.02 -4.72 26.53
C HIS A 32 -16.62 -4.18 26.24
N ALA A 33 -16.52 -2.94 25.76
CA ALA A 33 -15.26 -2.27 25.52
C ALA A 33 -15.23 -0.90 26.20
N SER A 34 -14.05 -0.48 26.63
CA SER A 34 -13.77 0.87 27.09
C SER A 34 -13.01 1.60 25.97
N LEU A 35 -13.54 2.74 25.53
CA LEU A 35 -12.94 3.60 24.52
C LEU A 35 -12.60 4.95 25.14
N SER A 36 -11.32 5.29 25.15
CA SER A 36 -10.84 6.64 25.44
C SER A 36 -10.09 7.19 24.22
N ARG A 37 -9.86 8.50 24.20
CA ARG A 37 -9.08 9.12 23.13
C ARG A 37 -8.03 10.06 23.71
N THR A 38 -6.89 10.12 23.07
CA THR A 38 -5.90 11.16 23.34
C THR A 38 -6.42 12.52 22.88
N ALA A 39 -5.71 13.59 23.26
CA ALA A 39 -5.99 14.94 22.75
C ALA A 39 -5.93 15.02 21.20
N ASP A 40 -5.16 14.14 20.57
CA ASP A 40 -5.02 14.05 19.12
C ASP A 40 -6.11 13.18 18.45
N GLY A 41 -6.97 12.56 19.26
CA GLY A 41 -8.06 11.72 18.77
C GLY A 41 -7.71 10.25 18.65
N ILE A 42 -6.47 9.83 18.93
CA ILE A 42 -6.04 8.44 18.83
C ILE A 42 -6.88 7.60 19.81
N PRO A 43 -7.64 6.61 19.34
CA PRO A 43 -8.46 5.77 20.20
C PRO A 43 -7.61 4.75 20.97
N HIS A 44 -7.88 4.66 22.25
CA HIS A 44 -7.40 3.58 23.11
C HIS A 44 -8.59 2.67 23.45
N VAL A 45 -8.58 1.46 22.89
CA VAL A 45 -9.61 0.45 23.10
C VAL A 45 -9.11 -0.59 24.09
N THR A 46 -9.81 -0.77 25.19
CA THR A 46 -9.51 -1.79 26.21
C THR A 46 -10.71 -2.70 26.38
N ALA A 47 -10.48 -4.02 26.40
CA ALA A 47 -11.52 -5.02 26.56
C ALA A 47 -10.97 -6.27 27.29
N ASP A 48 -11.87 -7.18 27.72
CA ASP A 48 -11.51 -8.41 28.42
C ASP A 48 -11.50 -9.65 27.49
N ASP A 49 -12.08 -9.53 26.30
CA ASP A 49 -12.11 -10.57 25.25
C ASP A 49 -11.92 -10.01 23.86
N TRP A 50 -11.59 -10.89 22.88
CA TRP A 50 -11.28 -10.52 21.51
C TRP A 50 -12.46 -9.91 20.75
N GLY A 51 -13.68 -10.40 20.99
CA GLY A 51 -14.88 -9.86 20.36
C GLY A 51 -15.15 -8.44 20.82
N SER A 52 -15.08 -8.22 22.12
CA SER A 52 -15.23 -6.90 22.74
C SER A 52 -14.15 -5.91 22.28
N LEU A 53 -12.89 -6.39 22.09
CA LEU A 53 -11.80 -5.56 21.54
C LEU A 53 -12.13 -5.11 20.12
N GLY A 54 -12.56 -6.06 19.25
CA GLY A 54 -12.97 -5.74 17.89
C GLY A 54 -14.17 -4.77 17.86
N TYR A 55 -15.12 -4.95 18.76
CA TYR A 55 -16.29 -4.09 18.89
C TYR A 55 -15.93 -2.63 19.18
N GLY A 56 -15.03 -2.40 20.13
CA GLY A 56 -14.54 -1.06 20.43
C GLY A 56 -13.79 -0.43 19.25
N ASP A 57 -12.95 -1.21 18.55
CA ASP A 57 -12.18 -0.73 17.39
C ASP A 57 -13.10 -0.41 16.20
N GLY A 58 -14.07 -1.28 15.88
CA GLY A 58 -15.04 -1.04 14.81
C GLY A 58 -15.91 0.19 15.05
N TYR A 59 -16.33 0.40 16.30
CA TYR A 59 -17.05 1.62 16.71
C TYR A 59 -16.17 2.86 16.53
N ALA A 60 -14.91 2.83 16.98
CA ALA A 60 -13.98 3.96 16.88
C ALA A 60 -13.70 4.34 15.43
N GLN A 61 -13.36 3.36 14.57
CA GLN A 61 -13.11 3.60 13.15
C GLN A 61 -14.34 4.13 12.41
N ALA A 62 -15.53 3.59 12.70
CA ALA A 62 -16.78 4.07 12.11
C ALA A 62 -17.13 5.49 12.56
N SER A 63 -16.89 5.85 13.83
CA SER A 63 -17.15 7.20 14.33
C SER A 63 -16.29 8.28 13.67
N ASP A 64 -15.14 7.91 13.16
CA ASP A 64 -14.19 8.82 12.50
C ASP A 64 -14.29 8.80 10.97
N ASN A 65 -14.63 7.64 10.35
CA ASN A 65 -14.44 7.44 8.92
C ASN A 65 -15.60 6.68 8.23
N LEU A 66 -16.84 6.85 8.71
CA LEU A 66 -18.00 6.09 8.22
C LEU A 66 -18.18 6.14 6.71
N CYS A 67 -18.11 7.35 6.11
CA CYS A 67 -18.34 7.52 4.67
C CYS A 67 -17.33 6.73 3.84
N THR A 68 -16.06 6.84 4.16
CA THR A 68 -14.98 6.11 3.47
C THR A 68 -15.10 4.60 3.66
N MET A 69 -15.38 4.14 4.89
CA MET A 69 -15.56 2.72 5.17
C MET A 69 -16.77 2.14 4.44
N ALA A 70 -17.90 2.81 4.44
CA ALA A 70 -19.11 2.35 3.74
C ALA A 70 -18.90 2.25 2.23
N GLN A 71 -18.23 3.24 1.60
CA GLN A 71 -17.87 3.17 0.18
C GLN A 71 -16.92 2.00 -0.11
N ALA A 72 -15.98 1.72 0.78
CA ALA A 72 -15.07 0.60 0.65
C ALA A 72 -15.84 -0.74 0.66
N PHE A 73 -16.74 -0.94 1.61
CA PHE A 73 -17.54 -2.17 1.68
C PHE A 73 -18.43 -2.36 0.44
N VAL A 74 -19.05 -1.29 -0.06
CA VAL A 74 -19.80 -1.33 -1.33
C VAL A 74 -18.90 -1.75 -2.50
N THR A 75 -17.65 -1.26 -2.52
CA THR A 75 -16.67 -1.61 -3.56
C THR A 75 -16.35 -3.10 -3.51
N TYR A 76 -16.01 -3.63 -2.34
CA TYR A 76 -15.61 -5.04 -2.20
C TYR A 76 -16.77 -6.03 -2.34
N ARG A 77 -18.01 -5.59 -2.13
CA ARG A 77 -19.22 -6.36 -2.49
C ARG A 77 -19.50 -6.39 -3.99
N GLY A 78 -18.82 -5.58 -4.81
CA GLY A 78 -19.10 -5.43 -6.24
C GLY A 78 -20.46 -4.79 -6.50
N GLU A 79 -20.76 -3.68 -5.81
CA GLU A 79 -22.07 -3.00 -5.85
C GLU A 79 -21.99 -1.50 -6.17
N ARG A 80 -20.81 -0.99 -6.54
CA ARG A 80 -20.63 0.46 -6.80
C ARG A 80 -21.53 0.98 -7.91
N SER A 81 -21.67 0.23 -9.02
CA SER A 81 -22.49 0.63 -10.16
C SER A 81 -23.96 0.86 -9.80
N ARG A 82 -24.45 0.13 -8.80
CA ARG A 82 -25.82 0.27 -8.28
C ARG A 82 -26.09 1.65 -7.69
N TYR A 83 -25.07 2.26 -7.06
CA TYR A 83 -25.22 3.54 -6.34
C TYR A 83 -24.63 4.72 -7.10
N PHE A 84 -23.54 4.53 -7.83
CA PHE A 84 -22.74 5.59 -8.44
C PHE A 84 -22.71 5.55 -9.98
N GLY A 85 -23.47 4.63 -10.62
CA GLY A 85 -23.43 4.43 -12.07
C GLY A 85 -22.19 3.65 -12.54
N GLY A 86 -22.28 3.03 -13.73
CA GLY A 86 -21.25 2.13 -14.25
C GLY A 86 -19.98 2.83 -14.72
N ASP A 87 -20.13 3.97 -15.40
CA ASP A 87 -19.03 4.72 -16.03
C ASP A 87 -18.21 5.56 -15.05
N GLY A 88 -18.74 5.80 -13.84
CA GLY A 88 -18.03 6.49 -12.79
C GLY A 88 -16.75 5.72 -12.42
N LYS A 89 -15.71 6.46 -12.00
CA LYS A 89 -14.44 5.87 -11.56
C LYS A 89 -14.33 5.92 -10.05
N LEU A 90 -13.46 5.07 -9.51
CA LEU A 90 -13.01 5.24 -8.14
C LEU A 90 -12.31 6.61 -8.04
N VAL A 91 -12.86 7.51 -7.22
CA VAL A 91 -12.38 8.89 -7.11
C VAL A 91 -11.31 8.99 -6.04
N ASP A 92 -11.47 8.19 -4.97
CA ASP A 92 -10.55 8.20 -3.84
C ASP A 92 -9.27 7.43 -4.16
N ALA A 93 -8.17 7.92 -3.61
CA ALA A 93 -6.89 7.27 -3.72
C ALA A 93 -6.93 5.89 -3.03
N SER A 94 -6.59 4.86 -3.77
CA SER A 94 -6.56 3.49 -3.24
C SER A 94 -5.59 2.61 -4.02
N THR A 95 -5.25 1.47 -3.45
CA THR A 95 -4.45 0.43 -4.09
C THR A 95 -5.14 -0.20 -5.31
N LEU A 96 -6.40 0.07 -5.55
CA LEU A 96 -7.16 -0.43 -6.71
C LEU A 96 -6.93 0.39 -7.98
N GLY A 97 -6.36 1.59 -7.87
CA GLY A 97 -6.27 2.53 -8.99
C GLY A 97 -7.63 3.15 -9.35
N HIS A 98 -7.86 3.43 -10.63
CA HIS A 98 -9.07 4.12 -11.10
C HIS A 98 -9.84 3.32 -12.18
N PRO A 99 -10.23 2.06 -11.93
CA PRO A 99 -11.11 1.34 -12.84
C PRO A 99 -12.49 2.00 -12.86
N SER A 100 -13.30 1.72 -13.88
CA SER A 100 -14.72 2.06 -13.85
C SER A 100 -15.43 1.32 -12.72
N ASN A 101 -16.51 1.87 -12.19
CA ASN A 101 -17.33 1.17 -11.20
C ASN A 101 -17.79 -0.19 -11.72
N LEU A 102 -18.16 -0.27 -12.99
CA LEU A 102 -18.62 -1.52 -13.61
C LEU A 102 -17.52 -2.58 -13.68
N ASP A 103 -16.32 -2.21 -14.07
CA ASP A 103 -15.19 -3.14 -14.10
C ASP A 103 -14.79 -3.59 -12.69
N SER A 104 -14.80 -2.67 -11.73
CA SER A 104 -14.57 -2.97 -10.31
C SER A 104 -15.59 -3.99 -9.80
N ASP A 105 -16.89 -3.78 -10.09
CA ASP A 105 -17.95 -4.68 -9.62
C ASP A 105 -17.82 -6.10 -10.24
N PHE A 106 -17.55 -6.21 -11.54
CA PHE A 106 -17.31 -7.50 -12.16
C PHE A 106 -16.08 -8.21 -11.60
N PHE A 107 -15.01 -7.46 -11.33
CA PHE A 107 -13.80 -8.01 -10.73
C PHE A 107 -14.08 -8.59 -9.35
N PHE A 108 -14.66 -7.80 -8.42
CA PHE A 108 -14.91 -8.26 -7.05
C PHE A 108 -15.91 -9.42 -7.01
N ARG A 109 -16.94 -9.40 -7.83
CA ARG A 109 -17.88 -10.54 -7.94
C ARG A 109 -17.22 -11.82 -8.49
N LEU A 110 -16.18 -11.69 -9.30
CA LEU A 110 -15.42 -12.84 -9.76
C LEU A 110 -14.47 -13.37 -8.69
N VAL A 111 -13.70 -12.50 -8.01
CA VAL A 111 -12.58 -12.93 -7.16
C VAL A 111 -12.95 -13.03 -5.68
N ASP A 112 -13.77 -12.11 -5.17
CA ASP A 112 -14.11 -11.98 -3.75
C ASP A 112 -15.49 -12.61 -3.45
N THR A 113 -15.62 -13.87 -3.82
CA THR A 113 -16.87 -14.63 -3.68
C THR A 113 -17.14 -15.03 -2.23
N ASP A 114 -18.41 -15.33 -1.91
CA ASP A 114 -18.78 -15.85 -0.57
C ASP A 114 -17.99 -17.11 -0.21
N ALA A 115 -17.67 -17.96 -1.19
CA ALA A 115 -16.83 -19.14 -0.98
C ALA A 115 -15.38 -18.77 -0.63
N ALA A 116 -14.80 -17.73 -1.23
CA ALA A 116 -13.47 -17.23 -0.86
C ALA A 116 -13.48 -16.65 0.55
N VAL A 117 -14.50 -15.85 0.89
CA VAL A 117 -14.71 -15.30 2.24
C VAL A 117 -14.86 -16.39 3.28
N ALA A 118 -15.65 -17.44 3.00
CA ALA A 118 -15.82 -18.57 3.90
C ALA A 118 -14.48 -19.29 4.14
N ARG A 119 -13.71 -19.57 3.10
CA ARG A 119 -12.36 -20.18 3.24
C ARG A 119 -11.43 -19.29 4.07
N TYR A 120 -11.46 -17.98 3.86
CA TYR A 120 -10.66 -17.04 4.63
C TYR A 120 -11.05 -17.11 6.11
N ARG A 121 -12.35 -16.95 6.44
CA ARG A 121 -12.87 -17.04 7.80
C ARG A 121 -12.50 -18.39 8.47
N ASP A 122 -12.75 -19.49 7.78
CA ASP A 122 -12.58 -20.84 8.33
C ASP A 122 -11.10 -21.18 8.58
N SER A 123 -10.18 -20.52 7.91
CA SER A 123 -8.73 -20.64 8.13
C SER A 123 -8.22 -19.85 9.34
N GLN A 124 -9.03 -18.95 9.94
CA GLN A 124 -8.60 -18.09 11.04
C GLN A 124 -8.73 -18.78 12.40
N SER A 125 -7.90 -18.35 13.37
CA SER A 125 -8.04 -18.73 14.78
C SER A 125 -9.38 -18.26 15.37
N PRO A 126 -9.86 -18.89 16.47
CA PRO A 126 -11.04 -18.43 17.16
C PRO A 126 -10.95 -16.96 17.62
N GLU A 127 -9.77 -16.51 18.01
CA GLU A 127 -9.44 -15.16 18.44
C GLU A 127 -9.74 -14.14 17.33
N ILE A 128 -9.20 -14.39 16.13
CA ILE A 128 -9.40 -13.53 14.97
C ILE A 128 -10.88 -13.53 14.55
N ARG A 129 -11.53 -14.69 14.54
CA ARG A 129 -12.97 -14.75 14.22
C ARG A 129 -13.82 -13.94 15.19
N ALA A 130 -13.49 -13.97 16.48
CA ALA A 130 -14.17 -13.16 17.48
C ALA A 130 -13.91 -11.66 17.26
N LEU A 131 -12.64 -11.27 17.03
CA LEU A 131 -12.22 -9.91 16.75
C LEU A 131 -12.98 -9.32 15.53
N VAL A 132 -13.04 -10.06 14.43
CA VAL A 132 -13.71 -9.65 13.18
C VAL A 132 -15.22 -9.49 13.37
N ARG A 133 -15.88 -10.43 14.06
CA ARG A 133 -17.31 -10.30 14.39
C ARG A 133 -17.60 -9.07 15.25
N GLY A 134 -16.79 -8.88 16.27
CA GLY A 134 -16.91 -7.71 17.13
C GLY A 134 -16.75 -6.41 16.35
N PHE A 135 -15.76 -6.35 15.44
CA PHE A 135 -15.54 -5.16 14.60
C PHE A 135 -16.78 -4.79 13.78
N ALA A 136 -17.39 -5.77 13.12
CA ALA A 136 -18.62 -5.53 12.35
C ALA A 136 -19.76 -5.03 13.26
N ALA A 137 -19.94 -5.64 14.44
CA ALA A 137 -20.95 -5.21 15.39
C ALA A 137 -20.69 -3.80 15.95
N GLY A 138 -19.44 -3.40 16.13
CA GLY A 138 -19.05 -2.05 16.57
C GLY A 138 -19.36 -0.98 15.52
N TYR A 139 -19.05 -1.25 14.25
CA TYR A 139 -19.46 -0.39 13.13
C TYR A 139 -20.99 -0.22 13.10
N ASP A 140 -21.74 -1.32 13.18
CA ASP A 140 -23.20 -1.29 13.14
C ASP A 140 -23.80 -0.56 14.33
N ARG A 141 -23.19 -0.66 15.49
CA ARG A 141 -23.59 0.10 16.69
C ARG A 141 -23.50 1.60 16.45
N TYR A 142 -22.36 2.07 15.91
CA TYR A 142 -22.20 3.50 15.60
C TYR A 142 -23.20 3.96 14.54
N LEU A 143 -23.40 3.18 13.48
CA LEU A 143 -24.38 3.47 12.44
C LEU A 143 -25.80 3.58 13.01
N GLY A 144 -26.18 2.68 13.94
CA GLY A 144 -27.46 2.73 14.63
C GLY A 144 -27.64 4.00 15.46
N GLU A 145 -26.63 4.39 16.23
CA GLU A 145 -26.64 5.65 17.01
C GLU A 145 -26.76 6.88 16.11
N LEU A 146 -26.01 6.90 15.01
CA LEU A 146 -26.08 7.99 14.03
C LEU A 146 -27.49 8.15 13.45
N ARG A 147 -28.17 7.04 13.09
CA ARG A 147 -29.54 7.03 12.56
C ARG A 147 -30.58 7.47 13.59
N MET A 148 -30.33 7.20 14.87
CA MET A 148 -31.16 7.69 15.96
C MET A 148 -30.89 9.15 16.35
N GLY A 149 -29.98 9.84 15.65
CA GLY A 149 -29.64 11.24 15.91
C GLY A 149 -28.59 11.45 17.00
N GLY A 150 -27.85 10.42 17.39
CA GLY A 150 -26.85 10.46 18.45
C GLY A 150 -25.62 11.32 18.19
N ALA A 151 -25.31 11.63 16.91
CA ALA A 151 -24.18 12.47 16.51
C ALA A 151 -24.62 13.55 15.51
N PRO A 152 -25.24 14.65 16.00
CA PRO A 152 -25.71 15.72 15.12
C PRO A 152 -24.60 16.33 14.28
N GLY A 153 -24.83 16.44 12.97
CA GLY A 153 -23.86 17.01 12.01
C GLY A 153 -22.77 16.07 11.55
N ALA A 154 -22.50 14.96 12.23
CA ALA A 154 -21.48 13.99 11.80
C ALA A 154 -21.86 13.32 10.47
N HIS A 155 -20.84 13.09 9.64
CA HIS A 155 -20.94 12.40 8.35
C HIS A 155 -22.03 12.95 7.42
N ALA A 156 -22.24 14.27 7.42
CA ALA A 156 -23.30 14.93 6.66
C ALA A 156 -23.27 14.61 5.15
N ALA A 157 -22.10 14.29 4.62
CA ALA A 157 -21.92 13.95 3.21
C ALA A 157 -22.54 12.59 2.82
N CYS A 158 -22.74 11.66 3.77
CA CYS A 158 -23.15 10.30 3.46
C CYS A 158 -24.20 9.67 4.39
N ARG A 159 -24.42 10.22 5.58
CA ARG A 159 -25.22 9.58 6.64
C ARG A 159 -26.61 9.08 6.20
N ASP A 160 -27.23 9.79 5.27
CA ASP A 160 -28.58 9.47 4.77
C ASP A 160 -28.54 8.68 3.43
N ALA A 161 -27.35 8.33 2.96
CA ALA A 161 -27.20 7.64 1.69
C ALA A 161 -27.54 6.14 1.82
N ALA A 162 -28.24 5.60 0.84
CA ALA A 162 -28.68 4.20 0.84
C ALA A 162 -27.53 3.18 0.81
N TRP A 163 -26.32 3.60 0.41
CA TRP A 163 -25.14 2.76 0.40
C TRP A 163 -24.42 2.69 1.76
N VAL A 164 -24.78 3.55 2.72
CA VAL A 164 -24.30 3.47 4.10
C VAL A 164 -25.19 2.47 4.83
N ALA A 165 -24.77 1.23 4.86
CA ALA A 165 -25.55 0.10 5.36
C ALA A 165 -24.76 -0.70 6.41
N PRO A 166 -25.47 -1.50 7.25
CA PRO A 166 -24.81 -2.44 8.15
C PRO A 166 -23.86 -3.38 7.42
N ILE A 167 -22.86 -3.87 8.15
CA ILE A 167 -21.84 -4.80 7.64
C ILE A 167 -21.88 -6.12 8.42
N GLY A 168 -21.37 -7.18 7.78
CA GLY A 168 -21.13 -8.44 8.44
C GLY A 168 -19.64 -8.77 8.55
N GLU A 169 -19.29 -9.85 9.25
CA GLU A 169 -17.92 -10.35 9.32
C GLU A 169 -17.33 -10.58 7.92
N GLY A 170 -18.16 -10.99 6.95
CA GLY A 170 -17.73 -11.20 5.56
C GLY A 170 -17.18 -9.95 4.90
N ASP A 171 -17.68 -8.77 5.23
CA ASP A 171 -17.20 -7.51 4.66
C ASP A 171 -15.80 -7.16 5.17
N VAL A 172 -15.50 -7.47 6.43
CA VAL A 172 -14.17 -7.28 7.02
C VAL A 172 -13.15 -8.23 6.36
N TYR A 173 -13.54 -9.49 6.12
CA TYR A 173 -12.69 -10.42 5.37
C TYR A 173 -12.47 -9.97 3.93
N ARG A 174 -13.51 -9.47 3.21
CA ARG A 174 -13.39 -8.90 1.86
C ARG A 174 -12.43 -7.73 1.85
N ARG A 175 -12.51 -6.86 2.84
CA ARG A 175 -11.62 -5.70 2.98
C ARG A 175 -10.15 -6.12 3.02
N LEU A 176 -9.80 -7.09 3.85
CA LEU A 176 -8.41 -7.55 3.94
C LEU A 176 -8.00 -8.34 2.70
N TYR A 177 -8.89 -9.15 2.14
CA TYR A 177 -8.61 -9.89 0.92
C TYR A 177 -8.28 -8.96 -0.25
N ALA A 178 -9.06 -7.89 -0.43
CA ALA A 178 -8.77 -6.87 -1.43
C ALA A 178 -7.41 -6.18 -1.21
N ALA A 179 -7.05 -5.87 0.05
CA ALA A 179 -5.75 -5.31 0.38
C ALA A 179 -4.58 -6.26 0.07
N ASN A 180 -4.77 -7.57 0.27
CA ASN A 180 -3.76 -8.58 -0.03
C ASN A 180 -3.45 -8.66 -1.53
N LEU A 181 -4.49 -8.53 -2.38
CA LEU A 181 -4.38 -8.58 -3.83
C LEU A 181 -3.76 -7.31 -4.46
N ALA A 182 -3.45 -6.27 -3.64
CA ALA A 182 -2.95 -4.98 -4.13
C ALA A 182 -1.64 -5.06 -4.94
N GLY A 183 -0.80 -6.04 -4.65
CA GLY A 183 0.43 -6.31 -5.40
C GLY A 183 0.29 -7.26 -6.58
N GLY A 184 -0.94 -7.64 -6.95
CA GLY A 184 -1.21 -8.63 -7.98
C GLY A 184 -2.46 -8.33 -8.82
N MET A 185 -3.51 -9.12 -8.64
CA MET A 185 -4.71 -9.07 -9.49
C MET A 185 -5.38 -7.71 -9.58
N THR A 186 -5.35 -6.89 -8.53
CA THR A 186 -5.98 -5.55 -8.57
C THR A 186 -5.29 -4.59 -9.54
N ARG A 187 -4.07 -4.89 -10.00
CA ARG A 187 -3.42 -4.16 -11.10
C ARG A 187 -4.07 -4.43 -12.46
N PHE A 188 -4.89 -5.47 -12.54
CA PHE A 188 -5.50 -5.98 -13.77
C PHE A 188 -7.03 -5.98 -13.73
N ILE A 189 -7.67 -5.18 -12.86
CA ILE A 189 -9.14 -5.12 -12.71
C ILE A 189 -9.83 -4.99 -14.08
N THR A 190 -9.49 -3.97 -14.86
CA THR A 190 -10.07 -3.75 -16.19
C THR A 190 -9.74 -4.89 -17.16
N ALA A 191 -8.52 -5.42 -17.11
CA ALA A 191 -8.08 -6.52 -17.97
C ALA A 191 -8.84 -7.83 -17.67
N ILE A 192 -9.17 -8.09 -16.40
CA ILE A 192 -9.98 -9.24 -15.98
C ILE A 192 -11.45 -9.04 -16.33
N ALA A 193 -12.02 -7.88 -15.96
CA ALA A 193 -13.43 -7.58 -16.16
C ALA A 193 -13.86 -7.55 -17.63
N ASN A 194 -12.92 -7.34 -18.55
CA ASN A 194 -13.17 -7.24 -19.99
C ASN A 194 -12.57 -8.42 -20.79
N ALA A 195 -12.09 -9.49 -20.12
CA ALA A 195 -11.58 -10.68 -20.79
C ALA A 195 -12.72 -11.49 -21.39
N GLN A 196 -12.89 -11.39 -22.71
CA GLN A 196 -13.92 -12.10 -23.48
C GLN A 196 -13.29 -12.85 -24.65
N PRO A 197 -13.77 -14.08 -24.98
CA PRO A 197 -13.37 -14.77 -26.18
C PRO A 197 -13.81 -13.98 -27.42
N PRO A 198 -13.09 -14.08 -28.56
CA PRO A 198 -13.47 -13.40 -29.77
C PRO A 198 -14.86 -13.89 -30.24
N SER A 199 -15.69 -12.95 -30.72
CA SER A 199 -16.98 -13.27 -31.28
C SER A 199 -16.83 -14.11 -32.56
N ALA A 200 -17.83 -14.96 -32.87
CA ALA A 200 -17.82 -15.87 -34.03
C ALA A 200 -17.63 -15.17 -35.39
N GLY A 201 -17.61 -13.86 -35.47
CA GLY A 201 -17.36 -13.02 -36.66
C GLY A 201 -15.98 -12.37 -36.73
N GLY A 202 -15.04 -12.67 -35.82
CA GLY A 202 -13.64 -12.20 -35.89
C GLY A 202 -13.41 -10.72 -35.50
N GLN A 203 -14.43 -10.01 -35.06
CA GLN A 203 -14.21 -8.66 -34.45
C GLN A 203 -13.87 -8.81 -32.97
N PRO A 204 -12.88 -8.06 -32.44
CA PRO A 204 -12.66 -7.97 -31.01
C PRO A 204 -13.92 -7.46 -30.31
N ALA A 205 -14.27 -8.05 -29.16
CA ALA A 205 -15.54 -7.80 -28.45
C ALA A 205 -15.69 -6.35 -27.92
N HIS A 206 -14.64 -5.54 -27.99
CA HIS A 206 -14.64 -4.09 -27.81
C HIS A 206 -13.67 -3.45 -28.79
N GLU A 207 -14.09 -2.40 -29.49
CA GLU A 207 -13.19 -1.54 -30.26
C GLU A 207 -12.13 -0.99 -29.29
N ALA A 208 -10.88 -1.40 -29.53
CA ALA A 208 -9.75 -0.76 -28.87
C ALA A 208 -9.75 0.72 -29.28
N ALA A 209 -9.60 1.60 -28.30
CA ALA A 209 -9.38 3.00 -28.58
C ALA A 209 -8.24 3.16 -29.61
N PRO A 210 -8.34 4.09 -30.57
CA PRO A 210 -7.37 4.19 -31.66
C PRO A 210 -5.97 4.41 -31.10
N HIS A 211 -5.07 3.45 -31.41
CA HIS A 211 -3.61 3.47 -31.26
C HIS A 211 -3.05 4.41 -30.17
N ALA A 212 -3.25 4.09 -28.92
CA ALA A 212 -2.36 4.58 -27.88
C ALA A 212 -0.97 3.99 -28.15
N ALA A 213 0.07 4.84 -28.22
CA ALA A 213 1.45 4.37 -28.21
C ALA A 213 1.64 3.43 -27.01
N LEU A 214 2.44 2.36 -27.19
CA LEU A 214 2.80 1.50 -26.07
C LEU A 214 3.32 2.38 -24.93
N PRO A 215 2.88 2.14 -23.67
CA PRO A 215 3.42 2.88 -22.54
C PRO A 215 4.94 2.70 -22.52
N ASP A 216 5.68 3.74 -22.13
CA ASP A 216 7.11 3.58 -21.92
C ASP A 216 7.38 2.67 -20.71
N GLU A 217 8.64 2.21 -20.60
CA GLU A 217 9.06 1.28 -19.54
C GLU A 217 8.68 1.80 -18.13
N LYS A 218 8.88 3.09 -17.87
CA LYS A 218 8.57 3.71 -16.58
C LYS A 218 7.07 3.73 -16.31
N GLN A 219 6.26 4.14 -17.28
CA GLN A 219 4.80 4.16 -17.14
C GLN A 219 4.23 2.76 -16.88
N LEU A 220 4.77 1.74 -17.55
CA LEU A 220 4.32 0.37 -17.36
C LEU A 220 4.76 -0.17 -15.98
N ALA A 221 5.99 0.13 -15.55
CA ALA A 221 6.48 -0.24 -14.24
C ALA A 221 5.64 0.41 -13.12
N ASP A 222 5.31 1.69 -13.27
CA ASP A 222 4.45 2.43 -12.32
C ASP A 222 3.03 1.86 -12.28
N GLN A 223 2.44 1.50 -13.42
CA GLN A 223 1.10 0.88 -13.47
C GLN A 223 1.05 -0.49 -12.78
N LEU A 224 2.14 -1.24 -12.82
CA LEU A 224 2.26 -2.56 -12.18
C LEU A 224 2.74 -2.49 -10.72
N ALA A 225 3.18 -1.34 -10.26
CA ALA A 225 3.50 -1.13 -8.85
C ALA A 225 2.24 -1.09 -7.98
N VAL A 226 2.37 -1.41 -6.70
CA VAL A 226 1.29 -1.25 -5.72
C VAL A 226 0.84 0.21 -5.72
N GLY A 227 -0.48 0.43 -5.85
CA GLY A 227 -1.04 1.78 -5.93
C GLY A 227 -1.04 2.39 -7.34
N GLY A 228 -0.27 1.88 -8.29
CA GLY A 228 -0.27 2.33 -9.69
C GLY A 228 0.09 3.80 -9.91
N ARG A 229 0.89 4.40 -8.99
CA ARG A 229 1.24 5.82 -9.02
C ARG A 229 2.68 6.08 -8.64
N VAL A 230 3.26 7.12 -9.23
CA VAL A 230 4.52 7.72 -8.79
C VAL A 230 4.34 8.33 -7.39
N GLY A 231 5.31 8.09 -6.50
CA GLY A 231 5.37 8.73 -5.17
C GLY A 231 4.74 7.94 -4.03
N ILE A 232 4.04 6.83 -4.31
CA ILE A 232 3.68 5.86 -3.27
C ILE A 232 4.91 5.03 -2.94
N GLY A 233 5.24 4.99 -1.66
CA GLY A 233 6.43 4.30 -1.20
C GLY A 233 6.54 4.32 0.32
N SER A 234 7.75 4.25 0.82
CA SER A 234 8.00 4.31 2.27
C SER A 234 9.48 4.55 2.54
N ASN A 235 9.81 5.01 3.74
CA ASN A 235 11.13 4.93 4.31
C ASN A 235 11.11 4.05 5.56
N ALA A 236 12.09 3.17 5.68
CA ALA A 236 12.37 2.45 6.92
C ALA A 236 13.87 2.46 7.20
N LEU A 237 14.24 2.80 8.42
CA LEU A 237 15.61 2.71 8.94
C LEU A 237 15.56 2.12 10.34
N ALA A 238 16.42 1.15 10.62
CA ALA A 238 16.58 0.61 11.95
C ALA A 238 18.06 0.56 12.31
N PHE A 239 18.42 1.18 13.42
CA PHE A 239 19.76 1.22 13.98
C PHE A 239 19.83 0.22 15.14
N GLY A 240 20.80 -0.68 15.11
CA GLY A 240 21.09 -1.64 16.19
C GLY A 240 22.08 -1.06 17.21
N ALA A 241 22.59 -1.88 18.12
CA ALA A 241 23.46 -1.43 19.19
C ALA A 241 24.74 -0.71 18.71
N ASP A 242 25.26 -1.10 17.56
CA ASP A 242 26.49 -0.51 17.02
C ASP A 242 26.21 0.83 16.29
N GLY A 243 24.97 1.04 15.82
CA GLY A 243 24.53 2.26 15.15
C GLY A 243 23.75 3.25 16.03
N GLY A 244 23.09 2.76 17.08
CA GLY A 244 22.30 3.57 18.01
C GLY A 244 23.12 4.14 19.17
N GLN A 245 22.72 5.31 19.65
CA GLN A 245 23.32 5.94 20.83
C GLN A 245 23.12 5.05 22.06
N HIS A 246 24.14 4.99 22.92
CA HIS A 246 24.14 4.18 24.12
C HIS A 246 23.82 2.68 23.90
N GLY A 247 24.04 2.19 22.68
CA GLY A 247 23.71 0.80 22.31
C GLY A 247 22.21 0.49 22.23
N ARG A 248 21.35 1.51 22.14
CA ARG A 248 19.90 1.35 22.08
C ARG A 248 19.42 1.29 20.62
N PRO A 249 18.56 0.32 20.29
CA PRO A 249 17.98 0.28 18.95
C PRO A 249 16.98 1.43 18.74
N VAL A 250 16.91 1.92 17.49
CA VAL A 250 15.95 2.96 17.05
C VAL A 250 15.38 2.56 15.70
N LEU A 251 14.06 2.62 15.55
CA LEU A 251 13.34 2.32 14.31
C LEU A 251 12.61 3.57 13.80
N LEU A 252 12.80 3.91 12.54
CA LEU A 252 11.92 4.79 11.77
C LEU A 252 10.99 3.96 10.90
N GLY A 253 9.67 4.14 11.05
CA GLY A 253 8.65 3.74 10.11
C GLY A 253 8.00 4.97 9.49
N ASN A 254 8.02 5.06 8.15
CA ASN A 254 7.52 6.24 7.45
C ASN A 254 6.91 5.84 6.09
N PRO A 255 5.68 5.29 6.08
CA PRO A 255 4.95 5.07 4.83
C PRO A 255 4.67 6.38 4.09
N HIS A 256 4.92 6.38 2.79
CA HIS A 256 4.45 7.40 1.85
C HIS A 256 3.21 6.86 1.15
N TRP A 257 2.05 7.24 1.66
CA TRP A 257 0.82 6.58 1.33
C TRP A 257 -0.31 7.58 1.02
N PHE A 258 -1.54 7.07 0.89
CA PHE A 258 -2.72 7.88 0.61
C PHE A 258 -3.16 8.71 1.81
N TRP A 259 -3.55 9.97 1.57
CA TRP A 259 -4.14 10.85 2.57
C TRP A 259 -5.65 10.70 2.68
N ALA A 260 -6.30 10.17 1.66
CA ALA A 260 -7.72 9.92 1.59
C ALA A 260 -8.01 8.48 1.13
N GLY A 261 -9.28 8.09 1.17
CA GLY A 261 -9.74 6.79 0.68
C GLY A 261 -9.56 5.63 1.65
N PRO A 262 -9.97 4.42 1.23
CA PRO A 262 -10.08 3.27 2.12
C PRO A 262 -8.73 2.77 2.65
N ASP A 263 -7.66 3.04 1.94
CA ASP A 263 -6.32 2.57 2.31
C ASP A 263 -5.54 3.57 3.17
N ARG A 264 -6.16 4.71 3.57
CA ARG A 264 -5.54 5.63 4.53
C ARG A 264 -5.28 4.93 5.86
N PHE A 265 -4.22 5.33 6.54
CA PHE A 265 -3.92 4.82 7.87
C PHE A 265 -4.84 5.44 8.93
N TYR A 266 -5.12 4.62 9.93
CA TYR A 266 -5.82 4.97 11.16
C TYR A 266 -4.97 4.47 12.33
N GLU A 267 -4.61 5.35 13.26
CA GLU A 267 -3.79 5.02 14.43
C GLU A 267 -4.70 4.58 15.58
N ALA A 268 -4.32 3.51 16.31
CA ALA A 268 -5.04 3.04 17.48
C ALA A 268 -4.13 2.32 18.47
N ARG A 269 -4.52 2.29 19.75
CA ARG A 269 -4.00 1.37 20.75
C ARG A 269 -5.05 0.36 21.12
N LEU A 270 -4.69 -0.94 21.02
CA LEU A 270 -5.56 -2.07 21.31
C LEU A 270 -5.02 -2.83 22.51
N THR A 271 -5.80 -2.91 23.58
CA THR A 271 -5.39 -3.54 24.85
C THR A 271 -6.35 -4.65 25.26
N LEU A 272 -5.83 -5.87 25.38
CA LEU A 272 -6.46 -7.01 26.00
C LEU A 272 -5.56 -7.46 27.16
N PRO A 273 -5.88 -7.10 28.42
CA PRO A 273 -4.97 -7.28 29.56
C PRO A 273 -4.36 -8.67 29.65
N GLY A 274 -3.04 -8.73 29.73
CA GLY A 274 -2.27 -9.98 29.80
C GLY A 274 -2.07 -10.72 28.48
N LYS A 275 -2.74 -10.33 27.38
CA LYS A 275 -2.67 -10.98 26.07
C LYS A 275 -2.17 -10.07 24.95
N LEU A 276 -2.63 -8.84 24.91
CA LEU A 276 -2.27 -7.85 23.86
C LEU A 276 -2.18 -6.46 24.48
N ASP A 277 -1.15 -5.71 24.11
CA ASP A 277 -1.05 -4.25 24.31
C ASP A 277 -0.15 -3.72 23.18
N VAL A 278 -0.80 -3.25 22.13
CA VAL A 278 -0.16 -2.86 20.88
C VAL A 278 -0.69 -1.50 20.43
N SER A 279 0.23 -0.64 19.97
CA SER A 279 -0.10 0.67 19.40
C SER A 279 0.50 0.79 18.00
N GLY A 280 -0.20 1.51 17.13
CA GLY A 280 0.25 1.73 15.76
C GLY A 280 -0.90 1.97 14.80
N ALA A 281 -0.66 1.76 13.52
CA ALA A 281 -1.65 2.05 12.49
C ALA A 281 -2.03 0.82 11.66
N SER A 282 -3.27 0.86 11.17
CA SER A 282 -3.83 -0.08 10.20
C SER A 282 -4.57 0.67 9.11
N PHE A 283 -4.95 -0.04 8.04
CA PHE A 283 -5.91 0.50 7.09
C PHE A 283 -7.32 0.51 7.68
N LEU A 284 -8.16 1.43 7.22
CA LEU A 284 -9.57 1.45 7.61
C LEU A 284 -10.24 0.11 7.31
N GLY A 285 -11.04 -0.37 8.26
CA GLY A 285 -11.74 -1.65 8.16
C GLY A 285 -10.88 -2.88 8.50
N VAL A 286 -9.68 -2.71 9.06
CA VAL A 286 -8.76 -3.78 9.44
C VAL A 286 -8.53 -3.77 10.96
N PRO A 287 -9.00 -4.77 11.72
CA PRO A 287 -9.01 -4.76 13.18
C PRO A 287 -7.71 -5.28 13.82
N VAL A 288 -6.56 -5.06 13.19
CA VAL A 288 -5.22 -5.43 13.73
C VAL A 288 -4.21 -4.35 13.38
N VAL A 289 -3.22 -4.13 14.24
CA VAL A 289 -2.14 -3.18 13.98
C VAL A 289 -1.19 -3.76 12.93
N MET A 290 -1.07 -3.07 11.80
CA MET A 290 -0.21 -3.49 10.68
C MET A 290 1.21 -2.94 10.79
N ILE A 291 1.36 -1.69 11.21
CA ILE A 291 2.64 -1.03 11.49
C ILE A 291 2.57 -0.49 12.90
N GLY A 292 3.51 -0.87 13.77
CA GLY A 292 3.40 -0.43 15.15
C GLY A 292 4.45 -1.03 16.08
N PHE A 293 4.10 -1.08 17.34
CA PHE A 293 4.97 -1.53 18.42
C PHE A 293 4.16 -2.04 19.60
N ASN A 294 4.76 -2.97 20.34
CA ASN A 294 4.35 -3.32 21.69
C ASN A 294 5.51 -3.00 22.66
N LYS A 295 5.44 -3.39 23.91
CA LYS A 295 6.49 -3.09 24.87
C LYS A 295 7.85 -3.71 24.55
N ASP A 296 7.92 -4.74 23.69
CA ASP A 296 9.10 -5.57 23.48
C ASP A 296 9.63 -5.57 22.04
N VAL A 297 8.79 -5.25 21.05
CA VAL A 297 9.15 -5.20 19.62
C VAL A 297 8.50 -4.02 18.93
N ALA A 298 9.16 -3.51 17.87
CA ALA A 298 8.60 -2.52 16.96
C ALA A 298 8.90 -2.91 15.51
N TRP A 299 7.94 -2.65 14.61
CA TRP A 299 8.06 -3.02 13.21
C TRP A 299 7.41 -2.00 12.28
N THR A 300 7.89 -2.00 11.05
CA THR A 300 7.33 -1.22 9.95
C THR A 300 7.48 -1.95 8.63
N HIS A 301 6.83 -1.42 7.61
CA HIS A 301 6.84 -1.97 6.26
C HIS A 301 7.24 -0.94 5.21
N THR A 302 7.82 -1.43 4.12
CA THR A 302 7.98 -0.69 2.88
C THR A 302 7.44 -1.53 1.73
N VAL A 303 6.93 -0.89 0.66
CA VAL A 303 6.50 -1.63 -0.53
C VAL A 303 7.70 -2.36 -1.13
N SER A 304 7.53 -3.67 -1.36
CA SER A 304 8.57 -4.55 -1.92
C SER A 304 8.60 -4.49 -3.45
N SER A 305 9.78 -4.70 -4.03
CA SER A 305 9.98 -4.89 -5.46
C SER A 305 9.61 -6.30 -5.97
N THR A 306 9.40 -7.25 -5.06
CA THR A 306 9.09 -8.64 -5.37
C THR A 306 7.73 -8.78 -6.06
N ARG A 307 7.69 -9.55 -7.15
CA ARG A 307 6.45 -9.83 -7.87
C ARG A 307 5.63 -10.88 -7.13
N ARG A 308 4.34 -10.60 -6.95
CA ARG A 308 3.41 -11.48 -6.21
C ARG A 308 2.42 -12.20 -7.12
N PHE A 309 2.61 -12.09 -8.43
CA PHE A 309 1.78 -12.70 -9.47
C PHE A 309 2.63 -13.19 -10.63
N GLY A 310 2.03 -14.03 -11.46
CA GLY A 310 2.57 -14.43 -12.75
C GLY A 310 1.47 -14.51 -13.79
N ILE A 311 1.84 -14.38 -15.06
CA ILE A 311 0.95 -14.51 -16.20
C ILE A 311 1.26 -15.83 -16.90
N PHE A 312 0.21 -16.56 -17.29
CA PHE A 312 0.30 -17.78 -18.06
C PHE A 312 -0.23 -17.57 -19.46
N ASP A 313 0.61 -17.86 -20.47
CA ASP A 313 0.28 -17.85 -21.89
C ASP A 313 -0.43 -19.17 -22.26
N LEU A 314 -1.70 -19.10 -22.64
CA LEU A 314 -2.55 -20.24 -22.92
C LEU A 314 -2.66 -20.46 -24.44
N SER A 315 -2.24 -21.63 -24.92
CA SER A 315 -2.47 -22.08 -26.30
C SER A 315 -3.88 -22.65 -26.41
N LEU A 316 -4.72 -22.05 -27.25
CA LEU A 316 -6.13 -22.45 -27.40
C LEU A 316 -6.34 -23.53 -28.44
N ASP A 317 -7.40 -24.31 -28.28
CA ASP A 317 -7.83 -25.30 -29.29
C ASP A 317 -8.51 -24.59 -30.47
N PRO A 318 -8.13 -24.90 -31.71
CA PRO A 318 -8.73 -24.29 -32.89
C PRO A 318 -10.25 -24.43 -32.90
N GLY A 319 -10.97 -23.30 -33.05
CA GLY A 319 -12.44 -23.30 -33.09
C GLY A 319 -13.13 -23.39 -31.71
N GLN A 320 -12.34 -23.47 -30.59
CA GLN A 320 -12.84 -23.51 -29.23
C GLN A 320 -12.14 -22.45 -28.38
N PRO A 321 -12.47 -21.18 -28.50
CA PRO A 321 -11.69 -20.08 -27.88
C PRO A 321 -11.75 -20.06 -26.36
N ALA A 322 -12.60 -20.85 -25.71
CA ALA A 322 -12.64 -21.04 -24.26
C ALA A 322 -12.05 -22.41 -23.82
N THR A 323 -11.28 -23.10 -24.70
CA THR A 323 -10.57 -24.34 -24.37
C THR A 323 -9.09 -24.18 -24.66
N TYR A 324 -8.24 -24.45 -23.69
CA TYR A 324 -6.79 -24.36 -23.81
C TYR A 324 -6.13 -25.74 -23.71
N ARG A 325 -4.93 -25.87 -24.22
CA ARG A 325 -4.12 -27.08 -24.14
C ARG A 325 -3.31 -27.11 -22.83
N TYR A 326 -3.40 -28.22 -22.10
CA TYR A 326 -2.55 -28.50 -20.96
C TYR A 326 -2.03 -29.94 -21.04
N GLU A 327 -0.71 -30.12 -21.02
CA GLU A 327 -0.07 -31.42 -21.24
C GLU A 327 -0.60 -32.13 -22.50
N GLY A 328 -0.80 -31.39 -23.60
CA GLY A 328 -1.32 -31.87 -24.86
C GLY A 328 -2.84 -32.20 -24.86
N LYS A 329 -3.53 -32.10 -23.74
CA LYS A 329 -4.97 -32.37 -23.60
C LYS A 329 -5.78 -31.08 -23.62
N PRO A 330 -6.99 -31.10 -24.21
CA PRO A 330 -7.89 -29.96 -24.11
C PRO A 330 -8.44 -29.81 -22.67
N GLU A 331 -8.42 -28.57 -22.13
CA GLU A 331 -9.01 -28.22 -20.85
C GLU A 331 -9.91 -26.99 -21.04
N ALA A 332 -11.18 -27.12 -20.67
CA ALA A 332 -12.14 -26.02 -20.79
C ALA A 332 -11.94 -25.00 -19.67
N MET A 333 -12.00 -23.74 -20.01
CA MET A 333 -12.11 -22.67 -19.01
C MET A 333 -13.48 -22.76 -18.34
N ILE A 334 -13.54 -22.42 -17.06
CA ILE A 334 -14.79 -22.43 -16.28
C ILE A 334 -15.49 -21.08 -16.52
N PRO A 335 -16.67 -21.08 -17.18
CA PRO A 335 -17.44 -19.85 -17.35
C PRO A 335 -18.11 -19.47 -16.03
N VAL A 336 -18.05 -18.17 -15.68
CA VAL A 336 -18.67 -17.58 -14.51
C VAL A 336 -19.62 -16.48 -14.99
N PRO A 337 -20.93 -16.77 -15.14
CA PRO A 337 -21.92 -15.76 -15.50
C PRO A 337 -22.14 -14.81 -14.29
N LEU A 338 -22.01 -13.53 -14.53
CA LEU A 338 -22.15 -12.47 -13.51
C LEU A 338 -23.15 -11.43 -14.00
N SER A 339 -23.92 -10.87 -13.06
CA SER A 339 -24.89 -9.78 -13.31
C SER A 339 -24.63 -8.64 -12.32
N VAL A 340 -24.50 -7.42 -12.82
CA VAL A 340 -24.28 -6.21 -12.04
C VAL A 340 -25.45 -5.26 -12.26
N GLN A 341 -26.04 -4.74 -11.18
CA GLN A 341 -27.07 -3.71 -11.24
C GLN A 341 -26.42 -2.34 -11.44
N VAL A 342 -26.81 -1.64 -12.48
CA VAL A 342 -26.22 -0.34 -12.87
C VAL A 342 -27.29 0.74 -12.80
N ARG A 343 -27.06 1.77 -11.99
CA ARG A 343 -27.92 2.95 -11.91
C ARG A 343 -27.81 3.77 -13.20
N GLN A 344 -28.96 4.01 -13.80
CA GLN A 344 -29.08 4.84 -15.01
C GLN A 344 -29.25 6.33 -14.65
N ALA A 345 -29.16 7.21 -15.65
CA ALA A 345 -29.31 8.64 -15.45
C ALA A 345 -30.69 9.05 -14.91
N ASP A 346 -31.75 8.27 -15.20
CA ASP A 346 -33.10 8.47 -14.68
C ASP A 346 -33.32 7.89 -13.27
N GLY A 347 -32.28 7.33 -12.66
CA GLY A 347 -32.32 6.68 -11.34
C GLY A 347 -32.77 5.23 -11.32
N SER A 348 -33.25 4.67 -12.45
CA SER A 348 -33.60 3.24 -12.57
C SER A 348 -32.36 2.34 -12.49
N LEU A 349 -32.59 1.06 -12.19
CA LEU A 349 -31.53 0.03 -12.20
C LEU A 349 -31.68 -0.87 -13.43
N LYS A 350 -30.58 -1.07 -14.14
CA LYS A 350 -30.50 -1.98 -15.28
C LYS A 350 -29.43 -3.03 -15.00
N ALA A 351 -29.78 -4.31 -15.21
CA ALA A 351 -28.79 -5.39 -15.13
C ALA A 351 -27.86 -5.37 -16.35
N VAL A 352 -26.56 -5.47 -16.08
CA VAL A 352 -25.52 -5.70 -17.09
C VAL A 352 -24.92 -7.08 -16.80
N GLU A 353 -24.89 -7.94 -17.82
CA GLU A 353 -24.41 -9.30 -17.69
C GLU A 353 -23.10 -9.48 -18.43
N ARG A 354 -22.16 -10.23 -17.83
CA ARG A 354 -20.93 -10.71 -18.47
C ARG A 354 -20.63 -12.12 -18.00
N THR A 355 -20.13 -12.95 -18.91
CA THR A 355 -19.52 -14.23 -18.54
C THR A 355 -18.01 -14.03 -18.49
N LEU A 356 -17.41 -14.11 -17.29
CA LEU A 356 -15.96 -14.13 -17.13
C LEU A 356 -15.47 -15.57 -17.02
N TYR A 357 -14.18 -15.79 -17.18
CA TYR A 357 -13.64 -17.14 -17.28
C TYR A 357 -12.52 -17.37 -16.26
N ARG A 358 -12.51 -18.55 -15.65
CA ARG A 358 -11.43 -19.03 -14.79
C ARG A 358 -10.69 -20.20 -15.45
N THR A 359 -9.40 -20.24 -15.22
CA THR A 359 -8.51 -21.33 -15.61
C THR A 359 -7.95 -22.00 -14.35
N ARG A 360 -7.18 -23.06 -14.50
CA ARG A 360 -6.43 -23.66 -13.39
C ARG A 360 -5.43 -22.70 -12.71
N PHE A 361 -4.98 -21.66 -13.42
CA PHE A 361 -4.01 -20.69 -12.95
C PHE A 361 -4.67 -19.49 -12.25
N GLY A 362 -5.94 -19.22 -12.55
CA GLY A 362 -6.68 -18.06 -12.05
C GLY A 362 -7.59 -17.48 -13.12
N PRO A 363 -8.05 -16.23 -12.98
CA PRO A 363 -8.90 -15.56 -13.97
C PRO A 363 -8.20 -15.38 -15.32
N ALA A 364 -8.96 -15.51 -16.41
CA ALA A 364 -8.53 -15.09 -17.73
C ALA A 364 -8.39 -13.54 -17.76
N ILE A 365 -7.39 -13.04 -18.50
CA ILE A 365 -7.16 -11.60 -18.65
C ILE A 365 -7.00 -11.22 -20.13
N SER A 366 -7.39 -10.01 -20.49
CA SER A 366 -7.10 -9.39 -21.78
C SER A 366 -6.09 -8.28 -21.61
N LEU A 367 -4.91 -8.42 -22.19
CA LEU A 367 -3.85 -7.42 -22.16
C LEU A 367 -3.91 -6.47 -23.39
N SER A 368 -5.05 -6.42 -24.09
CA SER A 368 -5.26 -5.59 -25.29
C SER A 368 -5.06 -4.10 -25.04
N GLN A 369 -5.20 -3.64 -23.80
CA GLN A 369 -4.90 -2.25 -23.40
C GLN A 369 -3.42 -1.90 -23.55
N PHE A 370 -2.51 -2.90 -23.49
CA PHE A 370 -1.07 -2.69 -23.70
C PHE A 370 -0.67 -2.89 -25.14
N SER A 371 -1.29 -3.85 -25.84
CA SER A 371 -1.14 -4.07 -27.27
C SER A 371 -2.34 -4.89 -27.77
N PRO A 372 -2.98 -4.52 -28.92
CA PRO A 372 -4.06 -5.32 -29.51
C PRO A 372 -3.69 -6.79 -29.73
N GLN A 373 -2.42 -7.08 -29.97
CA GLN A 373 -1.88 -8.43 -30.17
C GLN A 373 -1.87 -9.27 -28.88
N LEU A 374 -1.96 -8.63 -27.70
CA LEU A 374 -2.04 -9.27 -26.39
C LEU A 374 -3.50 -9.45 -25.92
N GLY A 375 -4.48 -9.21 -26.78
CA GLY A 375 -5.88 -9.56 -26.55
C GLY A 375 -6.14 -11.06 -26.63
N TRP A 376 -7.30 -11.49 -26.14
CA TRP A 376 -7.77 -12.84 -26.33
C TRP A 376 -8.10 -13.07 -27.81
N SER A 377 -7.45 -14.04 -28.44
CA SER A 377 -7.58 -14.37 -29.87
C SER A 377 -8.16 -15.77 -30.07
N ALA A 378 -8.30 -16.22 -31.33
CA ALA A 378 -8.73 -17.58 -31.63
C ALA A 378 -7.71 -18.67 -31.21
N THR A 379 -6.44 -18.29 -31.00
CA THR A 379 -5.35 -19.25 -30.71
C THR A 379 -4.61 -18.98 -29.40
N LYS A 380 -4.84 -17.83 -28.78
CA LYS A 380 -4.14 -17.39 -27.58
C LYS A 380 -5.07 -16.69 -26.61
N ALA A 381 -4.89 -16.99 -25.33
CA ALA A 381 -5.44 -16.24 -24.20
C ALA A 381 -4.39 -16.17 -23.09
N TYR A 382 -4.66 -15.40 -22.05
CA TYR A 382 -3.78 -15.25 -20.90
C TYR A 382 -4.57 -15.45 -19.61
N ALA A 383 -3.89 -15.95 -18.58
CA ALA A 383 -4.45 -16.04 -17.23
C ALA A 383 -3.47 -15.42 -16.23
N ILE A 384 -4.00 -14.82 -15.16
CA ILE A 384 -3.19 -14.31 -14.06
C ILE A 384 -3.31 -15.23 -12.86
N ALA A 385 -2.16 -15.63 -12.29
CA ALA A 385 -2.07 -16.27 -10.99
C ALA A 385 -1.56 -15.25 -9.98
N ASP A 386 -2.26 -15.09 -8.87
CA ASP A 386 -1.87 -14.23 -7.75
C ASP A 386 -1.63 -15.09 -6.52
N VAL A 387 -0.43 -15.06 -5.98
CA VAL A 387 -0.06 -15.87 -4.82
C VAL A 387 -0.87 -15.52 -3.58
N ASN A 388 -1.33 -14.27 -3.47
CA ASN A 388 -2.13 -13.80 -2.35
C ASN A 388 -3.60 -14.22 -2.42
N ALA A 389 -4.06 -14.78 -3.54
CA ALA A 389 -5.42 -15.33 -3.65
C ALA A 389 -5.68 -16.49 -2.66
N GLU A 390 -4.64 -17.20 -2.23
CA GLU A 390 -4.71 -18.29 -1.25
C GLU A 390 -3.91 -17.97 0.03
N ASN A 391 -3.52 -16.71 0.23
CA ASN A 391 -2.77 -16.27 1.42
C ASN A 391 -3.71 -15.72 2.49
N PHE A 392 -4.22 -16.58 3.36
CA PHE A 392 -5.16 -16.23 4.42
C PHE A 392 -4.49 -16.06 5.79
N ARG A 393 -3.15 -15.98 5.88
CA ARG A 393 -2.36 -15.99 7.12
C ARG A 393 -2.05 -14.59 7.69
N ILE A 394 -2.47 -13.53 7.00
CA ILE A 394 -2.03 -12.15 7.30
C ILE A 394 -2.55 -11.66 8.65
N PHE A 395 -3.83 -11.91 8.97
CA PHE A 395 -4.39 -11.54 10.27
C PHE A 395 -3.64 -12.21 11.42
N GLU A 396 -3.39 -13.52 11.30
CA GLU A 396 -2.62 -14.28 12.29
C GLU A 396 -1.23 -13.70 12.48
N ASN A 397 -0.56 -13.35 11.39
CA ASN A 397 0.78 -12.80 11.44
C ASN A 397 0.83 -11.48 12.23
N PHE A 398 -0.09 -10.55 11.97
CA PHE A 398 -0.13 -9.28 12.69
C PHE A 398 -0.55 -9.45 14.14
N LEU A 399 -1.49 -10.35 14.42
CA LEU A 399 -1.90 -10.65 15.79
C LEU A 399 -0.74 -11.21 16.62
N GLU A 400 -0.02 -12.20 16.09
CA GLU A 400 1.13 -12.80 16.78
C GLU A 400 2.29 -11.79 16.93
N TRP A 401 2.50 -10.90 15.96
CA TRP A 401 3.48 -9.82 16.11
C TRP A 401 3.11 -8.85 17.22
N GLY A 402 1.83 -8.48 17.32
CA GLY A 402 1.33 -7.68 18.45
C GLY A 402 1.55 -8.33 19.81
N GLN A 403 1.65 -9.67 19.87
CA GLN A 403 1.89 -10.46 21.08
C GLN A 403 3.37 -10.86 21.28
N ALA A 404 4.25 -10.58 20.31
CA ALA A 404 5.65 -10.99 20.36
C ALA A 404 6.39 -10.34 21.53
N ARG A 405 7.22 -11.10 22.22
CA ARG A 405 7.98 -10.68 23.41
C ARG A 405 9.49 -10.54 23.16
N SER A 406 9.93 -10.81 21.95
CA SER A 406 11.32 -10.66 21.51
C SER A 406 11.41 -10.58 20.00
N LEU A 407 12.53 -10.04 19.50
CA LEU A 407 12.83 -10.02 18.07
C LEU A 407 12.90 -11.43 17.48
N ASP A 408 13.45 -12.39 18.22
CA ASP A 408 13.53 -13.78 17.73
C ASP A 408 12.14 -14.42 17.58
N GLN A 409 11.20 -14.17 18.49
CA GLN A 409 9.81 -14.61 18.34
C GLN A 409 9.14 -13.95 17.14
N PHE A 410 9.33 -12.64 16.95
CA PHE A 410 8.84 -11.90 15.80
C PHE A 410 9.33 -12.51 14.47
N ILE A 411 10.65 -12.76 14.36
CA ILE A 411 11.28 -13.39 13.20
C ILE A 411 10.74 -14.81 12.97
N ALA A 412 10.61 -15.60 14.02
CA ALA A 412 10.09 -16.97 13.93
C ALA A 412 8.64 -16.99 13.39
N THR A 413 7.79 -16.09 13.85
CA THR A 413 6.43 -15.92 13.32
C THR A 413 6.44 -15.56 11.84
N GLN A 414 7.26 -14.56 11.41
CA GLN A 414 7.37 -14.18 10.00
C GLN A 414 7.80 -15.35 9.12
N LYS A 415 8.83 -16.11 9.53
CA LYS A 415 9.34 -17.27 8.79
C LYS A 415 8.31 -18.39 8.70
N ARG A 416 7.62 -18.69 9.79
CA ARG A 416 6.63 -19.76 9.87
C ARG A 416 5.40 -19.47 9.00
N LEU A 417 4.89 -18.24 9.04
CA LEU A 417 3.67 -17.86 8.33
C LEU A 417 3.96 -17.39 6.89
N ALA A 418 5.11 -16.78 6.63
CA ALA A 418 5.47 -16.17 5.34
C ALA A 418 4.26 -15.46 4.70
N ALA A 419 3.60 -14.60 5.49
CA ALA A 419 2.27 -14.10 5.17
C ALA A 419 2.28 -12.74 4.47
N MET A 420 3.41 -11.99 4.51
CA MET A 420 3.41 -10.61 3.97
C MET A 420 3.07 -10.59 2.48
N PRO A 421 2.06 -9.79 2.09
CA PRO A 421 1.51 -9.90 0.74
C PRO A 421 2.38 -9.19 -0.31
N TRP A 422 2.93 -8.03 -0.01
CA TRP A 422 3.67 -7.20 -0.98
C TRP A 422 4.60 -6.18 -0.31
N VAL A 423 5.03 -6.44 0.93
CA VAL A 423 5.87 -5.53 1.70
C VAL A 423 7.13 -6.19 2.23
N ASN A 424 8.19 -5.39 2.32
CA ASN A 424 9.35 -5.67 3.17
C ASN A 424 8.97 -5.42 4.63
N THR A 425 9.70 -6.05 5.55
CA THR A 425 9.56 -5.85 6.99
C THR A 425 10.89 -5.38 7.57
N VAL A 426 10.84 -4.35 8.42
CA VAL A 426 11.97 -3.89 9.23
C VAL A 426 11.53 -3.88 10.70
N ALA A 427 12.35 -4.46 11.59
CA ALA A 427 11.98 -4.60 13.00
C ALA A 427 13.18 -4.49 13.94
N ILE A 428 12.86 -4.09 15.19
CA ILE A 428 13.78 -4.01 16.33
C ILE A 428 13.15 -4.67 17.56
N GLY A 429 13.98 -5.10 18.50
CA GLY A 429 13.54 -5.67 19.77
C GLY A 429 14.15 -4.96 20.97
N ARG A 430 13.38 -4.90 22.08
CA ARG A 430 13.88 -4.41 23.37
C ARG A 430 14.99 -5.34 23.89
N ASN A 431 16.09 -4.74 24.32
CA ASN A 431 17.29 -5.48 24.79
C ASN A 431 17.94 -6.39 23.73
N ASP A 432 17.58 -6.25 22.44
CA ASP A 432 18.24 -6.94 21.35
C ASP A 432 19.23 -6.00 20.66
N PRO A 433 20.51 -6.38 20.51
CA PRO A 433 21.50 -5.52 19.81
C PRO A 433 21.30 -5.53 18.29
N ARG A 434 20.44 -6.41 17.76
CA ARG A 434 20.26 -6.64 16.34
C ARG A 434 19.06 -5.88 15.79
N VAL A 435 19.09 -5.68 14.48
CA VAL A 435 17.98 -5.15 13.68
C VAL A 435 17.72 -6.11 12.52
N TRP A 436 16.47 -6.24 12.14
CA TRP A 436 15.97 -7.19 11.16
C TRP A 436 15.44 -6.48 9.91
N TYR A 437 15.83 -6.99 8.73
CA TYR A 437 15.19 -6.72 7.45
C TYR A 437 14.79 -8.03 6.81
N ALA A 438 13.61 -8.11 6.18
CA ALA A 438 13.19 -9.26 5.39
C ALA A 438 12.20 -8.89 4.29
N ASP A 439 12.35 -9.54 3.14
CA ASP A 439 11.32 -9.64 2.09
C ASP A 439 10.76 -11.08 2.10
N ILE A 440 10.33 -11.51 3.29
CA ILE A 440 9.71 -12.81 3.53
C ILE A 440 8.20 -12.65 3.55
N GLY A 441 7.52 -13.33 2.61
CA GLY A 441 6.07 -13.30 2.45
C GLY A 441 5.59 -14.35 1.46
N ALA A 442 4.35 -14.23 0.97
CA ALA A 442 3.87 -15.09 -0.10
C ALA A 442 4.55 -14.69 -1.43
N VAL A 443 5.47 -15.51 -1.93
CA VAL A 443 6.22 -15.26 -3.18
C VAL A 443 6.12 -16.49 -4.08
N PRO A 444 5.66 -16.34 -5.35
CA PRO A 444 5.59 -17.46 -6.30
C PRO A 444 6.96 -18.09 -6.49
N ASN A 445 7.05 -19.42 -6.34
CA ASN A 445 8.34 -20.12 -6.53
C ASN A 445 8.67 -20.27 -8.00
N VAL A 446 9.26 -19.20 -8.57
CA VAL A 446 9.76 -19.13 -9.94
C VAL A 446 11.26 -18.83 -9.92
N PRO A 447 12.12 -19.86 -9.74
CA PRO A 447 13.57 -19.71 -9.87
C PRO A 447 13.97 -19.29 -11.30
N ASP A 448 15.11 -18.61 -11.45
CA ASP A 448 15.59 -18.16 -12.77
C ASP A 448 15.64 -19.28 -13.82
N ALA A 449 16.03 -20.50 -13.42
CA ALA A 449 16.05 -21.64 -14.33
C ALA A 449 14.63 -22.05 -14.82
N LEU A 450 13.58 -21.90 -13.99
CA LEU A 450 12.21 -22.13 -14.40
C LEU A 450 11.76 -21.01 -15.36
N ALA A 451 12.04 -19.76 -15.00
CA ALA A 451 11.72 -18.62 -15.86
C ALA A 451 12.39 -18.75 -17.24
N GLU A 452 13.68 -19.09 -17.29
CA GLU A 452 14.41 -19.31 -18.54
C GLU A 452 13.80 -20.40 -19.41
N ALA A 453 13.44 -21.55 -18.82
CA ALA A 453 12.89 -22.71 -19.53
C ALA A 453 11.44 -22.52 -20.00
N CYS A 454 10.67 -21.64 -19.34
CA CYS A 454 9.24 -21.54 -19.46
C CYS A 454 8.71 -20.18 -19.96
N THR A 455 9.56 -19.13 -20.03
CA THR A 455 9.12 -17.83 -20.54
C THR A 455 8.85 -17.91 -22.03
N THR A 456 7.61 -17.56 -22.43
CA THR A 456 7.22 -17.55 -23.83
C THR A 456 7.85 -16.41 -24.63
N PRO A 457 7.81 -16.40 -25.97
CA PRO A 457 8.31 -15.29 -26.78
C PRO A 457 7.67 -13.94 -26.42
N VAL A 458 6.37 -13.93 -26.10
CA VAL A 458 5.65 -12.75 -25.60
C VAL A 458 6.18 -12.34 -24.23
N GLY A 459 6.41 -13.31 -23.35
CA GLY A 459 7.00 -13.10 -22.03
C GLY A 459 8.40 -12.47 -22.11
N LYS A 460 9.24 -12.91 -23.06
CA LYS A 460 10.58 -12.31 -23.29
C LYS A 460 10.50 -10.85 -23.72
N LEU A 461 9.46 -10.47 -24.47
CA LEU A 461 9.21 -9.08 -24.80
C LEU A 461 8.76 -8.29 -23.58
N ALA A 462 7.84 -8.82 -22.79
CA ALA A 462 7.34 -8.20 -21.55
C ALA A 462 8.45 -8.01 -20.51
N ASP A 463 9.37 -8.97 -20.36
CA ASP A 463 10.51 -8.90 -19.43
C ASP A 463 11.48 -7.77 -19.74
N ARG A 464 11.57 -7.33 -21.01
CA ARG A 464 12.37 -6.15 -21.39
C ARG A 464 11.77 -4.83 -20.87
N LEU A 465 10.44 -4.80 -20.75
CA LEU A 465 9.69 -3.61 -20.30
C LEU A 465 9.48 -3.63 -18.79
N VAL A 466 9.21 -4.80 -18.22
CA VAL A 466 8.98 -4.99 -16.77
C VAL A 466 9.71 -6.25 -16.30
N PRO A 467 11.01 -6.13 -16.01
CA PRO A 467 11.82 -7.26 -15.59
C PRO A 467 11.27 -7.99 -14.35
N GLY A 468 11.45 -9.31 -14.34
CA GLY A 468 11.10 -10.14 -13.19
C GLY A 468 9.61 -10.50 -13.06
N VAL A 469 8.73 -10.07 -13.98
CA VAL A 469 7.35 -10.56 -14.05
C VAL A 469 7.34 -11.92 -14.72
N PRO A 470 6.96 -13.02 -14.02
CA PRO A 470 6.86 -14.33 -14.64
C PRO A 470 5.76 -14.35 -15.72
N PHE A 471 6.13 -14.70 -16.96
CA PHE A 471 5.21 -14.81 -18.08
C PHE A 471 5.44 -16.19 -18.74
N LEU A 472 4.75 -17.21 -18.22
CA LEU A 472 5.10 -18.61 -18.37
C LEU A 472 4.20 -19.33 -19.37
N ASP A 473 4.71 -20.43 -19.94
CA ASP A 473 3.96 -21.33 -20.81
C ASP A 473 2.91 -22.12 -20.01
N GLY A 474 1.64 -21.76 -20.14
CA GLY A 474 0.52 -22.40 -19.47
C GLY A 474 0.11 -23.73 -20.08
N SER A 475 0.79 -24.23 -21.11
CA SER A 475 0.49 -25.54 -21.71
C SER A 475 1.24 -26.71 -21.06
N ARG A 476 2.22 -26.43 -20.19
CA ARG A 476 3.12 -27.42 -19.59
C ARG A 476 3.08 -27.41 -18.07
N ALA A 477 2.88 -28.57 -17.44
CA ALA A 477 2.94 -28.73 -15.99
C ALA A 477 4.32 -28.34 -15.40
N ALA A 478 5.40 -28.62 -16.15
CA ALA A 478 6.77 -28.25 -15.76
C ALA A 478 6.99 -26.74 -15.60
N CYS A 479 6.06 -25.90 -16.11
CA CYS A 479 6.10 -24.45 -16.04
C CYS A 479 5.20 -23.85 -14.94
N ALA A 480 4.51 -24.69 -14.17
CA ALA A 480 3.82 -24.26 -12.96
C ALA A 480 4.80 -23.82 -11.86
N TRP A 481 4.33 -22.99 -10.94
CA TRP A 481 5.10 -22.64 -9.75
C TRP A 481 5.48 -23.88 -8.97
N ARG A 482 6.71 -23.95 -8.48
CA ARG A 482 7.25 -25.13 -7.83
C ARG A 482 6.81 -25.22 -6.38
N ASP A 483 6.49 -26.40 -5.92
CA ASP A 483 6.35 -26.68 -4.50
C ASP A 483 7.73 -26.85 -3.86
N THR A 484 7.90 -26.25 -2.67
CA THR A 484 9.11 -26.38 -1.85
C THR A 484 8.76 -26.98 -0.49
N PRO A 485 9.46 -28.03 -0.05
CA PRO A 485 9.28 -28.55 1.31
C PRO A 485 9.51 -27.43 2.35
N GLY A 486 8.59 -27.30 3.31
CA GLY A 486 8.67 -26.27 4.36
C GLY A 486 8.15 -24.89 3.96
N ALA A 487 7.67 -24.69 2.71
CA ALA A 487 6.96 -23.49 2.35
C ALA A 487 5.61 -23.39 3.07
N ALA A 488 5.23 -22.21 3.49
CA ALA A 488 3.95 -21.97 4.20
C ALA A 488 2.71 -22.14 3.30
N GLN A 489 2.90 -22.14 1.98
CA GLN A 489 1.87 -22.29 0.97
C GLN A 489 2.43 -23.03 -0.25
N ALA A 490 1.61 -23.88 -0.88
CA ALA A 490 1.95 -24.52 -2.14
C ALA A 490 2.29 -23.50 -3.23
N GLY A 491 3.28 -23.81 -4.08
CA GLY A 491 3.73 -22.93 -5.16
C GLY A 491 4.53 -21.71 -4.70
N THR A 492 5.00 -21.65 -3.44
CA THR A 492 5.81 -20.55 -2.91
C THR A 492 7.22 -20.97 -2.53
N PHE A 493 8.14 -20.01 -2.47
CA PHE A 493 9.45 -20.23 -1.85
C PHE A 493 9.29 -20.52 -0.35
N ALA A 494 10.21 -21.32 0.22
CA ALA A 494 10.36 -21.42 1.66
C ALA A 494 11.01 -20.15 2.25
N ALA A 495 10.69 -19.82 3.50
CA ALA A 495 11.15 -18.56 4.13
C ALA A 495 12.68 -18.40 4.14
N ASP A 496 13.43 -19.50 4.27
CA ASP A 496 14.90 -19.46 4.30
C ASP A 496 15.52 -19.25 2.91
N GLU A 497 14.75 -19.37 1.83
CA GLU A 497 15.16 -19.06 0.46
C GLU A 497 14.92 -17.60 0.09
N MET A 498 14.23 -16.83 0.93
CA MET A 498 13.84 -15.45 0.67
C MET A 498 14.85 -14.45 1.27
N PRO A 499 14.96 -13.25 0.68
CA PRO A 499 15.92 -12.24 1.16
C PRO A 499 15.65 -11.82 2.60
N SER A 500 16.68 -11.89 3.44
CA SER A 500 16.65 -11.38 4.80
C SER A 500 18.04 -11.03 5.33
N LEU A 501 18.12 -10.08 6.26
CA LEU A 501 19.38 -9.59 6.81
C LEU A 501 19.20 -9.22 8.28
N LEU A 502 20.12 -9.72 9.12
CA LEU A 502 20.21 -9.41 10.54
C LEU A 502 21.53 -8.69 10.83
N ARG A 503 21.48 -7.48 11.38
CA ARG A 503 22.65 -6.61 11.60
C ARG A 503 22.70 -6.08 13.02
N ARG A 504 23.83 -5.49 13.39
CA ARG A 504 24.03 -4.78 14.65
C ARG A 504 24.23 -3.28 14.44
N ASP A 505 24.64 -2.87 13.24
CA ASP A 505 24.80 -1.47 12.85
C ASP A 505 23.46 -0.86 12.41
N PHE A 506 23.01 -1.15 11.18
CA PHE A 506 21.71 -0.72 10.71
C PHE A 506 21.18 -1.61 9.58
N VAL A 507 19.89 -1.52 9.31
CA VAL A 507 19.24 -1.92 8.08
C VAL A 507 18.28 -0.83 7.63
N GLY A 508 18.01 -0.75 6.33
CA GLY A 508 17.06 0.20 5.76
C GLY A 508 16.45 -0.29 4.45
N ASN A 509 15.32 0.29 4.11
CA ASN A 509 14.71 0.13 2.79
C ASN A 509 13.87 1.38 2.47
N MET A 510 14.04 1.92 1.28
CA MET A 510 13.29 3.04 0.73
C MET A 510 12.68 2.63 -0.63
N ASN A 511 12.06 1.46 -0.67
CA ASN A 511 11.46 0.78 -1.83
C ASN A 511 12.48 0.32 -2.90
N ASN A 512 13.76 0.41 -2.60
CA ASN A 512 14.79 -0.25 -3.40
C ASN A 512 14.68 -1.78 -3.24
N SER A 513 15.23 -2.51 -4.21
CA SER A 513 15.27 -3.96 -4.16
C SER A 513 16.05 -4.48 -2.94
N TYR A 514 15.71 -5.68 -2.52
CA TYR A 514 16.28 -6.40 -1.37
C TYR A 514 17.82 -6.36 -1.27
N TRP A 515 18.52 -6.32 -2.39
CA TRP A 515 19.96 -6.53 -2.44
C TRP A 515 20.76 -5.54 -1.58
N LEU A 516 20.19 -4.37 -1.32
CA LEU A 516 20.86 -3.29 -0.60
C LEU A 516 20.05 -2.83 0.62
N ALA A 517 19.77 -3.76 1.55
CA ALA A 517 19.21 -3.37 2.84
C ALA A 517 20.28 -2.78 3.78
N ASN A 518 21.56 -3.02 3.52
CA ASN A 518 22.71 -2.35 4.12
C ASN A 518 23.85 -2.28 3.08
N PRO A 519 24.36 -1.08 2.74
CA PRO A 519 25.44 -0.93 1.75
C PRO A 519 26.75 -1.64 2.10
N ALA A 520 27.03 -1.83 3.40
CA ALA A 520 28.22 -2.57 3.85
C ALA A 520 28.03 -4.09 3.81
N ALA A 521 26.82 -4.57 3.55
CA ALA A 521 26.48 -5.98 3.49
C ALA A 521 25.45 -6.27 2.38
N PRO A 522 25.80 -6.04 1.10
CA PRO A 522 24.92 -6.35 -0.01
C PRO A 522 24.54 -7.83 0.02
N MET A 523 23.27 -8.14 -0.14
CA MET A 523 22.81 -9.53 -0.20
C MET A 523 23.21 -10.17 -1.54
N THR A 524 23.44 -11.48 -1.51
CA THR A 524 23.67 -12.28 -2.71
C THR A 524 22.47 -12.21 -3.64
N ARG A 525 22.68 -12.50 -4.91
CA ARG A 525 21.61 -12.49 -5.91
C ARG A 525 20.60 -13.59 -5.63
N HIS A 526 19.34 -13.19 -5.49
CA HIS A 526 18.16 -14.06 -5.50
C HIS A 526 17.54 -14.09 -6.90
N PRO A 527 16.60 -15.02 -7.17
CA PRO A 527 15.86 -15.06 -8.44
C PRO A 527 15.25 -13.70 -8.81
N ALA A 528 15.14 -13.43 -10.12
CA ALA A 528 14.70 -12.14 -10.67
C ALA A 528 13.30 -11.70 -10.17
N ILE A 529 12.46 -12.64 -9.76
CA ILE A 529 11.13 -12.36 -9.18
C ILE A 529 11.20 -11.49 -7.91
N PHE A 530 12.31 -11.55 -7.13
CA PHE A 530 12.52 -10.72 -5.94
C PHE A 530 12.89 -9.27 -6.26
N GLY A 531 13.11 -8.95 -7.51
CA GLY A 531 13.47 -7.62 -7.99
C GLY A 531 14.91 -7.51 -8.49
N PRO A 532 15.28 -6.35 -9.04
CA PRO A 532 16.58 -6.15 -9.68
C PRO A 532 17.72 -6.20 -8.66
N TRP A 533 18.82 -6.85 -9.05
CA TRP A 533 20.08 -6.88 -8.31
C TRP A 533 21.10 -5.96 -8.96
N GLY A 534 21.89 -5.21 -8.18
CA GLY A 534 22.98 -4.36 -8.66
C GLY A 534 22.50 -3.15 -9.48
N LYS A 535 21.27 -2.67 -9.29
CA LYS A 535 20.71 -1.48 -9.96
C LYS A 535 20.85 -0.24 -9.09
N GLY A 536 20.86 0.94 -9.73
CA GLY A 536 20.95 2.23 -9.06
C GLY A 536 19.80 2.50 -8.11
N LEU A 537 20.10 3.24 -7.05
CA LEU A 537 19.11 3.70 -6.07
C LEU A 537 18.43 4.98 -6.56
N SER A 538 17.16 5.20 -6.17
CA SER A 538 16.58 6.54 -6.23
C SER A 538 17.35 7.51 -5.33
N LEU A 539 17.29 8.81 -5.62
CA LEU A 539 17.98 9.81 -4.78
C LEU A 539 17.43 9.82 -3.35
N ARG A 540 16.15 9.52 -3.15
CA ARG A 540 15.55 9.36 -1.82
C ARG A 540 16.19 8.17 -1.08
N ALA A 541 16.35 7.02 -1.74
CA ALA A 541 17.00 5.86 -1.14
C ALA A 541 18.49 6.11 -0.86
N ARG A 542 19.19 6.78 -1.77
CA ARG A 542 20.59 7.20 -1.54
C ARG A 542 20.70 8.08 -0.30
N PHE A 543 19.76 9.03 -0.13
CA PHE A 543 19.79 9.95 1.00
C PHE A 543 19.56 9.22 2.34
N GLY A 544 18.64 8.25 2.40
CA GLY A 544 18.45 7.44 3.61
C GLY A 544 19.68 6.63 4.00
N TYR A 545 20.36 6.00 3.03
CA TYR A 545 21.62 5.27 3.30
C TYR A 545 22.78 6.20 3.62
N TRP A 546 22.88 7.34 2.94
CA TRP A 546 23.84 8.37 3.24
C TRP A 546 23.67 8.85 4.69
N PHE A 547 22.43 9.17 5.11
CA PHE A 547 22.16 9.55 6.50
C PHE A 547 22.57 8.46 7.47
N ALA A 548 22.18 7.21 7.25
CA ALA A 548 22.49 6.12 8.17
C ALA A 548 24.01 5.94 8.38
N GLN A 549 24.79 5.96 7.28
CA GLN A 549 26.25 5.84 7.36
C GLN A 549 26.90 7.05 8.03
N HIS A 550 26.52 8.25 7.65
CA HIS A 550 27.09 9.50 8.16
C HIS A 550 26.64 9.79 9.58
N ARG A 551 25.40 9.37 9.98
CA ARG A 551 24.93 9.48 11.37
C ARG A 551 25.75 8.60 12.30
N ILE A 552 26.02 7.37 11.91
CA ILE A 552 26.87 6.47 12.71
C ILE A 552 28.28 7.05 12.85
N ALA A 553 28.83 7.63 11.80
CA ALA A 553 30.14 8.25 11.79
C ALA A 553 30.20 9.66 12.44
N GLY A 554 29.06 10.31 12.68
CA GLY A 554 29.00 11.70 13.17
C GLY A 554 29.40 12.74 12.14
N THR A 555 29.15 12.49 10.85
CA THR A 555 29.58 13.37 9.72
C THR A 555 28.40 13.89 8.89
N ASP A 556 27.17 13.76 9.38
CA ASP A 556 25.92 14.18 8.76
C ASP A 556 25.50 15.64 9.05
N GLY A 557 26.24 16.33 9.91
CA GLY A 557 25.96 17.70 10.34
C GLY A 557 25.11 17.81 11.61
N TYR A 558 24.59 16.69 12.14
CA TYR A 558 23.92 16.69 13.45
C TYR A 558 24.93 16.51 14.58
N PRO A 559 24.62 16.95 15.82
CA PRO A 559 25.52 16.82 16.97
C PRO A 559 25.85 15.37 17.32
N GLY A 560 27.11 15.05 17.59
CA GLY A 560 27.57 13.75 18.05
C GLY A 560 27.63 12.70 16.95
N ALA A 561 27.73 11.43 17.35
CA ALA A 561 27.73 10.26 16.48
C ALA A 561 26.70 9.26 16.94
N LYS A 562 26.32 8.31 16.07
CA LYS A 562 25.27 7.30 16.27
C LYS A 562 23.87 7.93 16.35
N ALA A 563 22.86 7.12 16.11
CA ALA A 563 21.49 7.59 16.00
C ALA A 563 20.78 7.62 17.35
N SER A 564 20.19 8.77 17.69
CA SER A 564 19.15 8.88 18.71
C SER A 564 17.76 8.96 18.05
N ASP A 565 16.71 8.76 18.82
CA ASP A 565 15.33 8.99 18.38
C ASP A 565 15.11 10.44 17.92
N ALA A 566 15.74 11.41 18.57
CA ALA A 566 15.67 12.83 18.21
C ALA A 566 16.31 13.12 16.85
N ASP A 567 17.49 12.56 16.57
CA ASP A 567 18.17 12.74 15.28
C ASP A 567 17.32 12.13 14.14
N VAL A 568 16.75 10.94 14.37
CA VAL A 568 15.92 10.24 13.38
C VAL A 568 14.62 10.99 13.13
N ARG A 569 13.97 11.53 14.17
CA ARG A 569 12.78 12.39 14.02
C ARG A 569 13.08 13.67 13.24
N GLN A 570 14.21 14.30 13.53
CA GLN A 570 14.65 15.50 12.83
C GLN A 570 14.88 15.20 11.34
N PHE A 571 15.65 14.15 11.01
CA PHE A 571 15.94 13.77 9.64
C PHE A 571 14.68 13.42 8.84
N ALA A 572 13.72 12.71 9.44
CA ALA A 572 12.46 12.35 8.80
C ALA A 572 11.66 13.57 8.31
N LEU A 573 11.84 14.75 8.94
CA LEU A 573 11.05 15.95 8.66
C LEU A 573 11.91 17.17 8.25
N ASP A 574 13.21 17.03 7.99
CA ASP A 574 14.07 18.17 7.60
C ASP A 574 13.89 18.64 6.16
N SER A 575 13.20 17.86 5.34
CA SER A 575 12.81 18.16 3.96
C SER A 575 13.97 18.54 3.01
N ARG A 576 15.19 18.03 3.23
CA ARG A 576 16.33 18.24 2.35
C ARG A 576 16.19 17.47 1.04
N ALA A 577 16.66 18.06 -0.06
CA ALA A 577 16.68 17.47 -1.39
C ALA A 577 18.08 16.95 -1.74
N MET A 578 18.25 15.62 -1.86
CA MET A 578 19.55 15.00 -2.19
C MET A 578 20.12 15.48 -3.52
N SER A 579 19.27 15.71 -4.53
CA SER A 579 19.72 16.26 -5.82
C SER A 579 20.36 17.64 -5.68
N ALA A 580 19.80 18.48 -4.80
CA ALA A 580 20.35 19.81 -4.56
C ALA A 580 21.69 19.75 -3.81
N GLU A 581 21.81 18.85 -2.84
CA GLU A 581 23.07 18.63 -2.12
C GLU A 581 24.20 18.21 -3.06
N LEU A 582 23.91 17.38 -4.04
CA LEU A 582 24.88 16.85 -4.98
C LEU A 582 25.16 17.79 -6.17
N PHE A 583 24.13 18.45 -6.71
CA PHE A 583 24.23 19.01 -8.06
C PHE A 583 23.94 20.50 -8.18
N LYS A 584 23.38 21.15 -7.15
CA LYS A 584 23.04 22.58 -7.24
C LYS A 584 24.25 23.47 -7.49
N GLN A 585 25.30 23.33 -6.68
CA GLN A 585 26.46 24.21 -6.81
C GLN A 585 27.19 24.01 -8.15
N PRO A 586 27.50 22.76 -8.60
CA PRO A 586 28.09 22.55 -9.92
C PRO A 586 27.24 23.10 -11.08
N LEU A 587 25.92 22.97 -11.01
CA LEU A 587 25.00 23.53 -12.01
C LEU A 587 25.07 25.06 -12.03
N LEU A 588 25.05 25.72 -10.89
CA LEU A 588 25.09 27.18 -10.81
C LEU A 588 26.43 27.75 -11.31
N ASP A 589 27.53 27.08 -10.97
CA ASP A 589 28.88 27.50 -11.41
C ASP A 589 29.03 27.43 -12.94
N ALA A 590 28.40 26.43 -13.56
CA ALA A 590 28.45 26.26 -15.02
C ALA A 590 27.40 27.14 -15.74
N ALA A 591 26.11 27.08 -15.29
CA ALA A 591 24.99 27.69 -16.00
C ALA A 591 24.91 29.21 -15.82
N CYS A 592 25.25 29.75 -14.63
CA CYS A 592 25.07 31.15 -14.28
C CYS A 592 26.22 32.07 -14.76
N THR A 593 26.97 31.60 -15.75
CA THR A 593 27.98 32.40 -16.48
C THR A 593 27.35 33.27 -17.59
N VAL A 594 26.12 32.97 -17.99
CA VAL A 594 25.33 33.72 -18.96
C VAL A 594 24.03 34.24 -18.33
N LYS A 595 23.48 35.34 -18.86
CA LYS A 595 22.26 35.97 -18.31
C LYS A 595 20.96 35.45 -18.91
N SER A 596 21.03 34.93 -20.14
CA SER A 596 19.86 34.43 -20.86
C SER A 596 20.22 33.31 -21.80
N VAL A 597 19.22 32.51 -22.17
CA VAL A 597 19.31 31.41 -23.11
C VAL A 597 18.18 31.47 -24.12
N THR A 598 18.42 30.92 -25.30
CA THR A 598 17.40 30.78 -26.35
C THR A 598 16.88 29.35 -26.36
N LEU A 599 15.54 29.20 -26.30
CA LEU A 599 14.85 27.89 -26.22
C LEU A 599 13.82 27.78 -27.35
N PRO A 600 13.60 26.58 -27.91
CA PRO A 600 12.48 26.34 -28.81
C PRO A 600 11.14 26.46 -28.07
N VAL A 601 10.14 27.00 -28.75
CA VAL A 601 8.76 27.06 -28.18
C VAL A 601 8.04 25.74 -28.47
N PRO A 602 7.58 25.00 -27.43
CA PRO A 602 6.88 23.74 -27.62
C PRO A 602 5.69 23.88 -28.57
N GLY A 603 5.51 22.94 -29.48
CA GLY A 603 4.39 22.95 -30.44
C GLY A 603 4.45 24.00 -31.55
N LYS A 604 5.55 24.79 -31.65
CA LYS A 604 5.76 25.81 -32.71
C LYS A 604 7.10 25.63 -33.41
N PRO A 605 7.19 24.75 -34.42
CA PRO A 605 8.46 24.49 -35.13
C PRO A 605 9.11 25.79 -35.64
N GLY A 606 10.41 25.95 -35.40
CA GLY A 606 11.19 27.11 -35.83
C GLY A 606 11.03 28.39 -34.99
N VAL A 607 10.09 28.41 -34.03
CA VAL A 607 9.93 29.56 -33.13
C VAL A 607 10.82 29.36 -31.89
N GLN A 608 11.56 30.42 -31.56
CA GLN A 608 12.41 30.45 -30.38
C GLN A 608 12.01 31.60 -29.44
N ARG A 609 12.25 31.39 -28.12
CA ARG A 609 12.12 32.44 -27.10
C ARG A 609 13.41 32.66 -26.35
N SER A 610 13.74 33.89 -26.03
CA SER A 610 14.82 34.23 -25.10
C SER A 610 14.28 34.17 -23.66
N VAL A 611 15.00 33.51 -22.77
CA VAL A 611 14.64 33.35 -21.36
C VAL A 611 15.79 33.86 -20.50
N SER A 612 15.52 34.85 -19.64
CA SER A 612 16.50 35.31 -18.64
C SER A 612 16.60 34.28 -17.51
N ILE A 613 17.83 33.99 -17.06
CA ILE A 613 18.11 33.06 -15.96
C ILE A 613 18.76 33.75 -14.74
N ASP A 614 18.98 35.07 -14.79
CA ASP A 614 19.65 35.81 -13.71
C ASP A 614 18.91 35.68 -12.37
N ASP A 615 17.57 35.85 -12.38
CA ASP A 615 16.76 35.75 -11.18
C ASP A 615 16.75 34.33 -10.64
N ALA A 616 16.69 33.32 -11.50
CA ALA A 616 16.77 31.92 -11.10
C ALA A 616 18.12 31.60 -10.42
N CYS A 617 19.21 32.07 -10.98
CA CYS A 617 20.53 31.98 -10.39
C CYS A 617 20.59 32.63 -8.99
N ARG A 618 20.00 33.82 -8.84
CA ARG A 618 19.96 34.54 -7.56
C ARG A 618 19.14 33.77 -6.51
N VAL A 619 17.94 33.29 -6.88
CA VAL A 619 17.06 32.52 -5.99
C VAL A 619 17.78 31.25 -5.50
N LEU A 620 18.33 30.45 -6.43
CA LEU A 620 18.97 29.17 -6.07
C LEU A 620 20.26 29.34 -5.26
N ARG A 621 21.03 30.42 -5.46
CA ARG A 621 22.20 30.73 -4.61
C ARG A 621 21.80 31.01 -3.17
N GLY A 622 20.65 31.65 -2.94
CA GLY A 622 20.14 31.95 -1.61
C GLY A 622 19.42 30.81 -0.90
N TRP A 623 19.06 29.75 -1.66
CA TRP A 623 18.28 28.63 -1.13
C TRP A 623 19.17 27.58 -0.44
N ARG A 624 18.68 27.03 0.70
CA ARG A 624 19.42 26.11 1.59
C ARG A 624 19.19 24.61 1.31
N ASN A 625 18.70 24.23 0.14
CA ASN A 625 18.41 22.84 -0.29
C ASN A 625 17.28 22.16 0.49
N THR A 626 16.46 22.89 1.22
CA THR A 626 15.32 22.38 1.96
C THR A 626 14.00 22.81 1.34
N SER A 627 12.94 22.09 1.67
CA SER A 627 11.58 22.34 1.21
C SER A 627 10.64 22.58 2.40
N ALA A 628 11.04 23.46 3.32
CA ALA A 628 10.17 23.96 4.38
C ALA A 628 9.07 24.86 3.79
N ILE A 629 8.01 25.10 4.55
CA ILE A 629 6.83 25.86 4.09
C ILE A 629 7.21 27.20 3.48
N ASP A 630 8.14 27.92 4.12
CA ASP A 630 8.56 29.27 3.72
C ASP A 630 9.79 29.27 2.79
N ASP A 631 10.34 28.10 2.43
CA ASP A 631 11.54 28.02 1.60
C ASP A 631 11.24 28.47 0.17
N ARG A 632 12.05 29.46 -0.28
CA ARG A 632 12.03 30.00 -1.62
C ARG A 632 13.19 29.45 -2.43
N GLY A 633 12.88 28.71 -3.49
CA GLY A 633 13.86 28.01 -4.32
C GLY A 633 13.57 26.51 -4.50
N ALA A 634 12.86 25.86 -3.55
CA ALA A 634 12.49 24.46 -3.66
C ALA A 634 11.64 24.18 -4.91
N VAL A 635 10.60 25.00 -5.15
CA VAL A 635 9.71 24.86 -6.33
C VAL A 635 10.49 25.06 -7.63
N LEU A 636 11.38 26.03 -7.68
CA LEU A 636 12.27 26.23 -8.82
C LEU A 636 13.21 25.05 -9.02
N TRP A 637 13.80 24.53 -7.93
CA TRP A 637 14.69 23.37 -8.01
C TRP A 637 13.99 22.12 -8.54
N ASP A 638 12.76 21.87 -8.16
CA ASP A 638 11.97 20.76 -8.70
C ASP A 638 11.82 20.87 -10.22
N ALA A 639 11.56 22.10 -10.73
CA ALA A 639 11.52 22.34 -12.17
C ALA A 639 12.88 22.15 -12.86
N VAL A 640 13.97 22.55 -12.20
CA VAL A 640 15.36 22.35 -12.67
C VAL A 640 15.67 20.85 -12.73
N TRP A 641 15.34 20.12 -11.66
CA TRP A 641 15.59 18.69 -11.61
C TRP A 641 14.80 17.93 -12.69
N ALA A 642 13.53 18.27 -12.87
CA ALA A 642 12.71 17.70 -13.95
C ALA A 642 13.25 17.99 -15.36
N ALA A 643 13.98 19.11 -15.55
CA ALA A 643 14.65 19.41 -16.79
C ALA A 643 15.99 18.67 -16.96
N LEU A 644 16.76 18.50 -15.87
CA LEU A 644 18.00 17.70 -15.84
C LEU A 644 17.75 16.23 -16.20
N GLN A 645 16.68 15.64 -15.68
CA GLN A 645 16.32 14.25 -15.95
C GLN A 645 16.00 13.93 -17.42
N LYS A 646 15.82 14.96 -18.27
CA LYS A 646 15.65 14.79 -19.73
C LYS A 646 16.97 14.59 -20.46
N ILE A 647 18.09 14.81 -19.80
CA ILE A 647 19.43 14.55 -20.35
C ILE A 647 19.77 13.08 -20.13
N ASP A 648 20.32 12.44 -21.16
CA ASP A 648 20.81 11.06 -21.06
C ASP A 648 21.81 10.94 -19.88
N PRO A 649 21.56 10.06 -18.90
CA PRO A 649 22.46 9.84 -17.76
C PRO A 649 23.90 9.58 -18.16
N ALA A 650 24.17 8.91 -19.29
CA ALA A 650 25.50 8.65 -19.81
C ALA A 650 26.26 9.92 -20.20
N THR A 651 25.54 11.00 -20.52
CA THR A 651 26.12 12.32 -20.85
C THR A 651 26.04 13.31 -19.69
N LEU A 652 25.11 13.09 -18.75
CA LEU A 652 24.89 13.97 -17.61
C LEU A 652 25.96 13.81 -16.54
N TYR A 653 26.35 12.57 -16.20
CA TYR A 653 27.25 12.28 -15.08
C TYR A 653 28.69 11.98 -15.52
N ALA A 654 29.66 12.55 -14.81
CA ALA A 654 31.06 12.23 -15.00
C ALA A 654 31.43 10.86 -14.42
N VAL A 655 30.82 10.50 -13.29
CA VAL A 655 30.96 9.19 -12.67
C VAL A 655 29.63 8.47 -12.81
N PRO A 656 29.54 7.43 -13.66
CA PRO A 656 28.34 6.64 -13.83
C PRO A 656 28.03 5.82 -12.57
N PHE A 657 26.85 5.19 -12.53
CA PHE A 657 26.51 4.27 -11.46
C PHE A 657 27.50 3.11 -11.36
N ASP A 658 27.97 2.85 -10.14
CA ASP A 658 28.84 1.73 -9.77
C ASP A 658 28.16 0.90 -8.66
N PRO A 659 27.84 -0.38 -8.89
CA PRO A 659 27.27 -1.25 -7.87
C PRO A 659 28.19 -1.51 -6.67
N ALA A 660 29.50 -1.23 -6.78
CA ALA A 660 30.43 -1.28 -5.66
C ALA A 660 30.39 -0.03 -4.77
N ASP A 661 29.86 1.08 -5.28
CA ASP A 661 29.66 2.34 -4.53
C ASP A 661 28.26 2.92 -4.82
N PRO A 662 27.18 2.20 -4.45
CA PRO A 662 25.81 2.51 -4.88
C PRO A 662 25.23 3.76 -4.21
N VAL A 663 25.74 4.15 -3.05
CA VAL A 663 25.26 5.32 -2.32
C VAL A 663 25.85 6.61 -2.89
N ASN A 664 27.10 6.59 -3.38
CA ASN A 664 27.79 7.78 -3.85
C ASN A 664 27.74 7.94 -5.38
N THR A 665 27.22 6.96 -6.13
CA THR A 665 27.15 7.00 -7.58
C THR A 665 25.71 6.87 -8.09
N PRO A 666 25.36 7.52 -9.27
CA PRO A 666 26.21 8.40 -10.10
C PRO A 666 26.45 9.75 -9.42
N ARG A 667 27.52 10.46 -9.82
CA ARG A 667 27.88 11.77 -9.29
C ARG A 667 28.62 12.63 -10.31
N ASP A 668 28.82 13.90 -9.96
CA ASP A 668 29.52 14.93 -10.72
C ASP A 668 28.88 15.19 -12.09
N LEU A 669 28.59 16.46 -12.39
CA LEU A 669 28.01 16.83 -13.67
C LEU A 669 29.12 16.92 -14.75
N ARG A 670 28.88 16.27 -15.90
CA ARG A 670 29.75 16.35 -17.09
C ARG A 670 29.14 17.15 -18.23
N ALA A 671 27.87 17.44 -18.20
CA ALA A 671 27.17 18.17 -19.23
C ALA A 671 27.81 19.55 -19.43
N ASP A 672 27.90 20.01 -20.69
CA ASP A 672 28.54 21.29 -21.01
C ASP A 672 27.78 22.50 -20.44
N PRO A 673 28.45 23.62 -20.13
CA PRO A 673 27.80 24.78 -19.49
C PRO A 673 26.61 25.35 -20.27
N ALA A 674 26.63 25.28 -21.60
CA ALA A 674 25.52 25.79 -22.41
C ALA A 674 24.29 24.90 -22.30
N SER A 675 24.48 23.60 -22.23
CA SER A 675 23.40 22.64 -21.95
C SER A 675 22.81 22.83 -20.55
N LEU A 676 23.62 23.03 -19.52
CA LEU A 676 23.16 23.32 -18.16
C LEU A 676 22.44 24.66 -18.05
N ALA A 677 22.89 25.69 -18.78
CA ALA A 677 22.19 26.97 -18.89
C ALA A 677 20.81 26.81 -19.55
N ARG A 678 20.71 25.99 -20.61
CA ARG A 678 19.41 25.68 -21.24
C ARG A 678 18.47 24.89 -20.29
N VAL A 679 18.99 24.02 -19.46
CA VAL A 679 18.20 23.34 -18.40
C VAL A 679 17.60 24.37 -17.45
N LEU A 680 18.40 25.28 -16.93
CA LEU A 680 17.91 26.35 -16.05
C LEU A 680 16.87 27.23 -16.75
N GLY A 681 17.11 27.60 -18.02
CA GLY A 681 16.14 28.33 -18.83
C GLY A 681 14.83 27.56 -19.05
N ALA A 682 14.90 26.25 -19.28
CA ALA A 682 13.71 25.41 -19.43
C ALA A 682 12.88 25.34 -18.12
N ALA A 683 13.55 25.30 -16.97
CA ALA A 683 12.90 25.38 -15.67
C ALA A 683 12.17 26.73 -15.48
N VAL A 684 12.86 27.85 -15.75
CA VAL A 684 12.28 29.18 -15.72
C VAL A 684 11.06 29.27 -16.62
N ALA A 685 11.19 28.80 -17.87
CA ALA A 685 10.10 28.78 -18.83
C ALA A 685 8.91 27.97 -18.34
N SER A 686 9.15 26.80 -17.76
CA SER A 686 8.10 25.93 -17.21
C SER A 686 7.34 26.62 -16.05
N MET A 687 8.05 27.30 -15.16
CA MET A 687 7.41 28.04 -14.07
C MET A 687 6.57 29.22 -14.60
N GLN A 688 7.09 29.96 -15.56
CA GLN A 688 6.35 31.06 -16.22
C GLN A 688 5.08 30.55 -16.92
N ASP A 689 5.17 29.45 -17.64
CA ASP A 689 4.04 28.84 -18.35
C ASP A 689 2.95 28.33 -17.36
N LYS A 690 3.34 27.99 -16.11
CA LYS A 690 2.43 27.64 -15.00
C LYS A 690 1.95 28.85 -14.20
N GLY A 691 2.42 30.06 -14.49
CA GLY A 691 2.11 31.28 -13.70
C GLY A 691 2.72 31.29 -12.30
N LEU A 692 3.83 30.55 -12.08
CA LEU A 692 4.53 30.49 -10.81
C LEU A 692 5.67 31.51 -10.74
N ALA A 693 5.81 32.21 -9.61
CA ALA A 693 6.96 33.05 -9.33
C ALA A 693 8.21 32.18 -9.15
N LEU A 694 9.37 32.64 -9.61
CA LEU A 694 10.64 31.90 -9.46
C LEU A 694 11.04 31.70 -7.99
N ASP A 695 10.61 32.61 -7.13
CA ASP A 695 10.79 32.57 -5.68
C ASP A 695 9.53 32.17 -4.91
N ALA A 696 8.59 31.45 -5.55
CA ALA A 696 7.42 30.90 -4.87
C ALA A 696 7.85 30.06 -3.66
N ALA A 697 7.23 30.30 -2.51
CA ALA A 697 7.47 29.46 -1.33
C ALA A 697 6.82 28.08 -1.51
N ARG A 698 7.36 27.05 -0.88
CA ARG A 698 6.78 25.70 -0.95
C ARG A 698 5.30 25.69 -0.56
N GLY A 699 4.95 26.34 0.55
CA GLY A 699 3.58 26.42 1.05
C GLY A 699 2.59 27.17 0.15
N ASP A 700 3.09 28.00 -0.80
CA ASP A 700 2.24 28.70 -1.78
C ASP A 700 1.69 27.73 -2.84
N VAL A 701 2.36 26.59 -3.07
CA VAL A 701 2.00 25.63 -4.12
C VAL A 701 1.57 24.27 -3.54
N LEU A 702 1.98 23.94 -2.33
CA LEU A 702 1.65 22.70 -1.66
C LEU A 702 0.88 23.00 -0.36
N SER A 703 -0.43 22.94 -0.42
CA SER A 703 -1.35 23.05 0.73
C SER A 703 -2.56 22.17 0.53
N VAL A 704 -3.20 21.74 1.61
CA VAL A 704 -4.48 21.00 1.59
C VAL A 704 -5.59 21.83 2.17
N ASP A 705 -6.81 21.67 1.68
CA ASP A 705 -7.98 22.29 2.27
C ASP A 705 -8.57 21.38 3.35
N LEU A 706 -8.63 21.86 4.57
CA LEU A 706 -9.26 21.15 5.69
C LEU A 706 -10.42 22.00 6.23
N GLY A 707 -11.64 21.70 5.76
CA GLY A 707 -12.83 22.39 6.20
C GLY A 707 -12.87 23.87 5.81
N GLY A 708 -12.41 24.23 4.60
CA GLY A 708 -12.36 25.61 4.10
C GLY A 708 -11.13 26.41 4.55
N THR A 709 -10.17 25.77 5.22
CA THR A 709 -8.91 26.41 5.65
C THR A 709 -7.72 25.74 4.97
N PRO A 710 -6.99 26.45 4.10
CA PRO A 710 -5.75 25.96 3.51
C PRO A 710 -4.68 25.73 4.59
N VAL A 711 -4.11 24.54 4.64
CA VAL A 711 -2.98 24.17 5.51
C VAL A 711 -1.77 23.93 4.63
N PRO A 712 -0.77 24.83 4.62
CA PRO A 712 0.44 24.64 3.84
C PRO A 712 1.28 23.50 4.39
N LEU A 713 1.92 22.75 3.48
CA LEU A 713 2.75 21.60 3.79
C LEU A 713 4.21 21.82 3.35
N PHE A 714 5.10 20.96 3.84
CA PHE A 714 6.53 20.91 3.51
C PHE A 714 6.91 19.55 2.93
N GLY A 715 8.09 19.44 2.32
CA GLY A 715 8.55 18.24 1.63
C GLY A 715 8.41 18.33 0.13
N GLY A 716 8.49 17.21 -0.56
CA GLY A 716 8.40 17.17 -2.01
C GLY A 716 8.28 15.75 -2.55
N CYS A 717 8.36 15.61 -3.88
CA CYS A 717 8.29 14.31 -4.56
C CYS A 717 9.61 13.52 -4.45
N GLU A 718 9.58 12.24 -4.79
CA GLU A 718 10.74 11.34 -4.71
C GLU A 718 11.87 11.72 -5.68
N ASP A 719 11.52 12.13 -6.90
CA ASP A 719 12.51 12.32 -7.98
C ASP A 719 13.64 13.31 -7.61
N PRO A 720 13.39 14.48 -6.98
CA PRO A 720 14.45 15.36 -6.50
C PRO A 720 15.21 14.81 -5.28
N GLY A 721 14.77 13.70 -4.71
CA GLY A 721 15.42 13.05 -3.58
C GLY A 721 15.01 13.60 -2.22
N TYR A 722 13.79 14.11 -2.07
CA TYR A 722 13.24 14.44 -0.76
C TYR A 722 12.96 13.18 0.05
N PHE A 723 13.62 13.07 1.22
CA PHE A 723 13.31 12.01 2.17
C PHE A 723 11.96 12.25 2.86
N THR A 724 11.67 13.52 3.16
CA THR A 724 10.34 13.96 3.63
C THR A 724 9.41 14.09 2.45
N SER A 725 8.56 13.07 2.25
CA SER A 725 7.69 13.02 1.07
C SER A 725 6.37 13.75 1.31
N ALA A 726 6.03 14.65 0.40
CA ALA A 726 4.70 15.24 0.23
C ALA A 726 4.56 15.63 -1.25
N CYS A 727 3.80 14.85 -2.01
CA CYS A 727 3.74 14.97 -3.48
C CYS A 727 2.30 15.05 -3.96
N ALA A 728 2.03 16.00 -4.84
CA ALA A 728 0.76 16.12 -5.54
C ALA A 728 1.01 16.38 -7.03
N THR A 729 0.11 15.88 -7.87
CA THR A 729 0.23 16.01 -9.33
C THR A 729 -0.41 17.28 -9.89
N ASP A 730 -1.22 17.98 -9.09
CA ASP A 730 -2.00 19.15 -9.46
C ASP A 730 -1.59 20.44 -8.73
N GLU A 731 -0.32 20.53 -8.32
CA GLU A 731 0.24 21.72 -7.66
C GLU A 731 0.06 22.97 -8.50
N ARG A 732 -0.57 24.00 -7.91
CA ARG A 732 -0.80 25.32 -8.51
C ARG A 732 -0.69 26.40 -7.45
N ALA A 733 -0.18 27.56 -7.84
CA ALA A 733 -0.10 28.70 -6.93
C ALA A 733 -1.49 29.11 -6.41
N GLY A 734 -1.57 29.29 -5.09
CA GLY A 734 -2.76 29.80 -4.42
C GLY A 734 -4.00 28.88 -4.43
N ARG A 735 -3.85 27.61 -4.81
CA ARG A 735 -4.91 26.60 -4.75
C ARG A 735 -4.47 25.41 -3.94
N PRO A 736 -5.24 25.04 -2.88
CA PRO A 736 -5.01 23.78 -2.19
C PRO A 736 -5.16 22.59 -3.14
N VAL A 737 -4.31 21.57 -2.96
CA VAL A 737 -4.44 20.30 -3.65
C VAL A 737 -5.53 19.46 -2.97
N ALA A 738 -6.22 18.64 -3.74
CA ALA A 738 -7.18 17.70 -3.17
C ALA A 738 -6.45 16.65 -2.32
N THR A 739 -6.97 16.29 -1.15
CA THR A 739 -6.39 15.24 -0.31
C THR A 739 -6.30 13.90 -1.03
N SER A 740 -7.23 13.63 -1.96
CA SER A 740 -7.21 12.43 -2.81
C SER A 740 -6.09 12.42 -3.88
N SER A 741 -5.49 13.58 -4.19
CA SER A 741 -4.33 13.67 -5.10
C SER A 741 -3.01 13.79 -4.36
N LEU A 742 -3.03 13.93 -3.03
CA LEU A 742 -1.85 14.01 -2.18
C LEU A 742 -1.43 12.62 -1.68
N PHE A 743 -0.16 12.33 -1.78
CA PHE A 743 0.49 11.17 -1.20
C PHE A 743 1.87 11.56 -0.66
N GLY A 744 2.33 10.82 0.32
CA GLY A 744 3.57 11.13 1.02
C GLY A 744 3.52 10.63 2.45
N ASN A 745 4.19 11.35 3.34
CA ASN A 745 4.17 11.02 4.77
C ASN A 745 2.73 10.88 5.27
N THR A 746 2.44 9.74 5.89
CA THR A 746 1.12 9.44 6.47
C THR A 746 1.25 9.09 7.94
N TYR A 747 1.45 7.82 8.29
CA TYR A 747 1.76 7.40 9.63
C TYR A 747 3.28 7.33 9.81
N LEU A 748 3.84 8.22 10.62
CA LEU A 748 5.25 8.19 10.98
C LEU A 748 5.39 7.67 12.40
N GLN A 749 6.36 6.76 12.63
CA GLN A 749 6.77 6.36 13.97
C GLN A 749 8.28 6.35 14.09
N VAL A 750 8.79 6.86 15.20
CA VAL A 750 10.17 6.64 15.64
C VAL A 750 10.11 5.96 17.00
N VAL A 751 10.59 4.73 17.08
CA VAL A 751 10.47 3.89 18.26
C VAL A 751 11.85 3.54 18.79
N SER A 752 12.04 3.73 20.09
CA SER A 752 13.17 3.25 20.87
C SER A 752 12.66 2.50 22.11
N PHE A 753 13.57 1.95 22.93
CA PHE A 753 13.18 1.26 24.15
C PHE A 753 13.94 1.80 25.34
N ASP A 754 13.24 1.91 26.47
CA ASP A 754 13.84 2.12 27.78
C ASP A 754 13.75 0.85 28.66
N ALA A 755 14.03 1.00 29.96
CA ALA A 755 13.96 -0.11 30.90
C ALA A 755 12.54 -0.67 31.07
N THR A 756 11.51 0.13 30.83
CA THR A 756 10.10 -0.24 31.05
C THR A 756 9.44 -0.81 29.79
N GLY A 757 9.79 -0.30 28.61
CA GLY A 757 9.16 -0.75 27.36
C GLY A 757 9.48 0.14 26.16
N ALA A 758 8.57 0.19 25.20
CA ALA A 758 8.71 1.05 24.05
C ALA A 758 8.43 2.51 24.38
N VAL A 759 9.30 3.39 23.88
CA VAL A 759 9.12 4.84 23.82
C VAL A 759 9.00 5.20 22.34
N ALA A 760 7.82 5.56 21.91
CA ALA A 760 7.52 5.88 20.53
C ALA A 760 7.13 7.35 20.38
N HIS A 761 7.47 7.90 19.23
CA HIS A 761 6.98 9.20 18.77
C HIS A 761 6.23 8.97 17.47
N THR A 762 4.94 9.34 17.43
CA THR A 762 4.07 9.11 16.27
C THR A 762 3.53 10.41 15.68
N LEU A 763 3.18 10.38 14.41
CA LEU A 763 2.47 11.44 13.70
C LEU A 763 1.58 10.80 12.64
N LEU A 764 0.28 11.07 12.70
CA LEU A 764 -0.65 10.74 11.62
C LEU A 764 -0.97 12.00 10.81
N ALA A 765 -0.24 12.20 9.70
CA ALA A 765 -0.29 13.42 8.92
C ALA A 765 -1.70 13.74 8.33
N PRO A 766 -2.50 12.76 7.84
CA PRO A 766 -3.85 13.02 7.35
C PRO A 766 -4.92 13.17 8.45
N SER A 767 -4.54 13.17 9.75
CA SER A 767 -5.44 13.15 10.91
C SER A 767 -6.23 11.83 11.06
N GLU A 768 -6.95 11.62 12.17
CA GLU A 768 -7.72 10.41 12.43
C GLU A 768 -9.03 10.37 11.64
N SER A 769 -9.74 11.49 11.55
CA SER A 769 -11.08 11.54 10.96
C SER A 769 -11.09 12.18 9.56
N ASP A 770 -11.85 11.59 8.64
CA ASP A 770 -12.18 12.18 7.34
C ASP A 770 -13.45 13.05 7.39
N ASP A 771 -14.17 13.04 8.50
CA ASP A 771 -15.37 13.86 8.68
C ASP A 771 -15.02 15.31 9.05
N PRO A 772 -15.35 16.30 8.22
CA PRO A 772 -15.09 17.71 8.54
C PRO A 772 -15.77 18.23 9.82
N ALA A 773 -16.80 17.55 10.32
CA ALA A 773 -17.46 17.89 11.57
C ALA A 773 -16.72 17.39 12.81
N SER A 774 -15.75 16.48 12.65
CA SER A 774 -14.96 15.92 13.74
C SER A 774 -13.89 16.89 14.21
N PRO A 775 -13.66 17.02 15.53
CA PRO A 775 -12.51 17.77 16.05
C PRO A 775 -11.17 17.14 15.65
N PHE A 776 -11.15 15.89 15.22
CA PHE A 776 -9.98 15.12 14.81
C PHE A 776 -9.76 15.10 13.28
N HIS A 777 -10.41 15.99 12.54
CA HIS A 777 -10.29 16.10 11.09
C HIS A 777 -9.00 16.80 10.63
N ALA A 778 -8.53 17.81 11.37
CA ALA A 778 -7.42 18.65 10.93
C ALA A 778 -6.26 18.74 11.93
N ASN A 779 -6.42 18.23 13.15
CA ASN A 779 -5.46 18.40 14.23
C ASN A 779 -4.13 17.66 13.94
N GLY A 780 -4.15 16.44 13.45
CA GLY A 780 -2.97 15.68 13.07
C GLY A 780 -2.17 16.36 11.95
N THR A 781 -2.88 16.90 10.94
CA THR A 781 -2.25 17.65 9.85
C THR A 781 -1.56 18.91 10.33
N ARG A 782 -2.18 19.65 11.27
CA ARG A 782 -1.56 20.84 11.87
C ARG A 782 -0.35 20.49 12.72
N ARG A 783 -0.40 19.39 13.48
CA ARG A 783 0.77 18.88 14.21
C ARG A 783 1.89 18.48 13.24
N TYR A 784 1.57 17.78 12.15
CA TYR A 784 2.53 17.45 11.08
C TYR A 784 3.16 18.71 10.51
N GLN A 785 2.35 19.71 10.14
CA GLN A 785 2.82 21.02 9.67
C GLN A 785 3.81 21.67 10.64
N GLN A 786 3.54 21.56 11.94
CA GLN A 786 4.35 22.13 13.03
C GLN A 786 5.49 21.21 13.47
N ARG A 787 5.61 20.00 12.87
CA ARG A 787 6.60 18.96 13.23
C ARG A 787 6.49 18.53 14.70
N GLN A 788 5.28 18.51 15.24
CA GLN A 788 4.99 18.17 16.64
C GLN A 788 4.58 16.70 16.75
N TRP A 789 5.48 15.89 17.27
CA TRP A 789 5.26 14.45 17.50
C TRP A 789 4.41 14.21 18.75
N THR A 790 3.55 13.18 18.70
CA THR A 790 2.89 12.62 19.86
C THR A 790 3.81 11.58 20.49
N THR A 791 3.95 11.59 21.83
CA THR A 791 4.75 10.58 22.54
C THR A 791 3.84 9.50 23.09
N VAL A 792 4.15 8.24 22.79
CA VAL A 792 3.46 7.05 23.30
C VAL A 792 4.45 6.17 24.04
N GLN A 793 4.13 5.78 25.27
CA GLN A 793 4.97 4.90 26.09
C GLN A 793 4.22 3.63 26.47
N LEU A 794 4.78 2.46 26.16
CA LEU A 794 4.21 1.17 26.50
C LEU A 794 5.10 0.46 27.53
N GLY A 795 4.47 -0.21 28.53
CA GLY A 795 5.16 -0.95 29.60
C GLY A 795 5.33 -0.20 30.91
N ALA A 796 5.20 1.12 30.93
CA ALA A 796 4.99 1.88 32.18
C ALA A 796 3.53 1.77 32.63
N ALA A 797 3.26 1.95 33.95
CA ALA A 797 1.89 2.21 34.38
C ALA A 797 1.37 3.42 33.57
N PRO A 798 0.08 3.44 33.14
CA PRO A 798 -0.43 4.49 32.29
C PRO A 798 -0.12 5.84 32.93
N ASP A 799 0.91 6.49 32.40
CA ASP A 799 1.32 7.79 32.91
C ASP A 799 0.32 8.85 32.43
N ARG A 800 -0.04 9.74 33.33
CA ARG A 800 -0.94 10.88 33.07
C ARG A 800 -0.53 11.77 31.89
N ALA A 801 0.68 11.61 31.36
CA ALA A 801 1.19 12.36 30.22
C ALA A 801 0.60 11.94 28.87
N GLU A 802 0.20 10.68 28.70
CA GLU A 802 -0.57 10.23 27.51
C GLU A 802 -2.02 10.73 27.54
N GLN A 803 -2.49 11.15 28.71
CA GLN A 803 -3.83 11.63 29.01
C GLN A 803 -3.91 13.16 29.05
N THR A 804 -3.12 13.88 28.29
CA THR A 804 -3.34 15.31 28.11
C THR A 804 -4.60 15.56 27.28
N GLY A 805 -5.74 15.50 27.98
CA GLY A 805 -7.08 15.62 27.44
C GLY A 805 -7.89 14.37 27.76
N GLU A 806 -8.09 14.07 29.05
CA GLU A 806 -8.95 13.00 29.53
C GLU A 806 -10.36 13.12 28.92
N ALA A 807 -10.58 12.45 27.80
CA ALA A 807 -11.94 12.00 27.53
C ALA A 807 -12.25 10.88 28.53
N VAL A 808 -13.26 11.07 29.37
CA VAL A 808 -13.79 10.02 30.21
C VAL A 808 -14.03 8.79 29.37
N PRO A 809 -13.52 7.59 29.73
CA PRO A 809 -13.71 6.39 28.93
C PRO A 809 -15.20 6.16 28.70
N VAL A 810 -15.60 6.04 27.46
CA VAL A 810 -16.95 5.66 27.09
C VAL A 810 -17.02 4.13 27.17
N VAL A 811 -17.92 3.63 28.03
CA VAL A 811 -18.18 2.19 28.09
C VAL A 811 -19.16 1.84 26.99
N LEU A 812 -18.72 1.03 26.05
CA LEU A 812 -19.51 0.54 24.93
C LEU A 812 -20.07 -0.84 25.28
N ASN A 813 -21.37 -0.96 25.32
CA ASN A 813 -22.09 -2.22 25.52
C ASN A 813 -22.91 -2.54 24.26
N GLY A 814 -22.84 -3.77 23.78
CA GLY A 814 -23.55 -4.18 22.59
C GLY A 814 -23.78 -5.69 22.51
N SER A 815 -24.48 -6.12 21.49
CA SER A 815 -24.68 -7.53 21.16
C SER A 815 -24.74 -7.72 19.65
N ASP A 816 -24.60 -8.96 19.15
CA ASP A 816 -24.76 -9.33 17.73
C ASP A 816 -26.24 -9.15 17.25
N ALA A 817 -27.15 -8.72 18.10
CA ALA A 817 -28.51 -8.46 17.68
C ALA A 817 -28.52 -7.29 16.69
N VAL A 818 -28.83 -7.59 15.44
CA VAL A 818 -29.05 -6.58 14.39
C VAL A 818 -30.13 -5.64 14.92
N LEU A 819 -29.82 -4.36 15.06
CA LEU A 819 -30.82 -3.34 15.31
C LEU A 819 -31.79 -3.31 14.12
N PRO A 820 -33.13 -3.29 14.34
CA PRO A 820 -34.10 -3.41 13.27
C PRO A 820 -34.02 -2.29 12.23
#